data_37b4673a118290ddfe8b18a91bb3dc0b
#
_entry.id   37b4673a118290ddfe8b18a91bb3dc0b
#
_cell.length_a   1.000
_cell.length_b   1.000
_cell.length_c   1.000
_cell.angle_alpha   90.00
_cell.angle_beta   90.00
_cell.angle_gamma   90.00
#
_symmetry.space_group_name_H-M   'P 1'
#
loop_
_entity.id
_entity.type
_entity.pdbx_description
1 polymer ?
#
loop_
_entity_poly.entity_id
_entity_poly.type
_entity_poly.pdbx_seq_one_letter_code
_entity_poly.pdbx_strand_id
1 'polypeptide(L)'
;MRTLWLLLLAFLPFTASAQYNVDRLIMSGRVAVYYEDYVLGIQYFNQALSLKPYLYEPWQLRAIAKFNLDDFAGAEFDATQAIELNPYIPLLYDLRGISRIRQENYKGAIADYEHAIRLEPTNQNFWYNRAVCRMEMKDYERAQLELDTIIQHWQKFASPYLLKAEVFLQQKDTLKAVEWLDKSFEVDQYNAEAWSVRANIALSKSEWKDAEGYFGKAIHLKPKKVDNYINRAVARLRLNNLRGAMEDYNLALDLEPTNFLAHYNRGLLRQQVGDDNRAIEDFDYVLSLEPDNMMALFNRATLLDRTGDLRAAIRDYSRVIKEFPNFWTGLHYRAGCYRRLGMTAKAEMDEFRILKAQMDKHLGKQPRWSRAKLKSLRKKSEIDPNKYDQIVVEDESSNDHEYKSEYRGKVQNHRSEMGYQPYICLSLFDYKNGLTNYHPFDSTVDKVNKQMPAVQLKVSTLNPQLTDAQIQQQFYAVDTLTTLLNSTTNVDRAVACVLARSVACGIGQNYEDALKDADACISADSTSVLAWWQRAVCNARQADYETGTSPKTASLRQISVNADFAKAESLDPDNAYILYCHGTFLAHRKDYVKAIAMLSRAIAIDSNLAEAYFNRGLAYIYSGDKVKGTADLSKAGELGLYSAYGIIKANSKK
;
A
#
# COMPACT_ATOMS: atom_id res chain seq x y z
N MET A 1 -14.66 40.30 59.23
CA MET A 1 -14.92 38.91 58.76
C MET A 1 -15.64 38.84 57.39
N ARG A 2 -16.49 39.78 57.00
CA ARG A 2 -17.14 39.73 55.63
C ARG A 2 -16.19 40.02 54.47
N THR A 3 -15.14 40.76 54.66
CA THR A 3 -14.13 41.12 53.63
C THR A 3 -13.14 39.95 53.36
N LEU A 4 -12.93 39.06 54.33
CA LEU A 4 -12.06 37.90 54.18
C LEU A 4 -12.69 36.78 53.30
N TRP A 5 -14.02 36.65 53.31
CA TRP A 5 -14.77 35.71 52.47
C TRP A 5 -14.85 36.12 51.00
N LEU A 6 -14.84 37.42 50.73
CA LEU A 6 -14.79 37.94 49.34
C LEU A 6 -13.43 37.75 48.69
N LEU A 7 -12.34 37.80 49.47
CA LEU A 7 -10.98 37.52 48.99
C LEU A 7 -10.76 36.00 48.75
N LEU A 8 -11.38 35.11 49.54
CA LEU A 8 -11.32 33.67 49.32
C LEU A 8 -12.11 33.23 48.07
N LEU A 9 -13.19 33.91 47.69
CA LEU A 9 -13.94 33.71 46.47
C LEU A 9 -13.23 34.22 45.21
N ALA A 10 -12.32 35.22 45.35
CA ALA A 10 -11.51 35.73 44.22
C ALA A 10 -10.29 34.83 43.89
N PHE A 11 -9.91 33.90 44.79
CA PHE A 11 -8.82 32.93 44.60
C PHE A 11 -9.30 31.52 44.26
N LEU A 12 -10.61 31.32 43.98
CA LEU A 12 -11.01 30.11 43.22
C LEU A 12 -10.43 30.31 41.83
N PRO A 13 -9.41 29.53 41.41
CA PRO A 13 -9.02 29.54 40.02
C PRO A 13 -10.28 29.15 39.27
N PHE A 14 -10.75 30.01 38.38
CA PHE A 14 -11.60 29.61 37.29
C PHE A 14 -10.78 28.62 36.44
N THR A 15 -10.55 27.42 36.96
CA THR A 15 -10.37 26.27 36.13
C THR A 15 -11.73 25.99 35.49
N ALA A 16 -12.11 26.84 34.55
CA ALA A 16 -12.96 26.40 33.48
C ALA A 16 -12.13 25.31 32.73
N SER A 17 -11.96 24.18 33.39
CA SER A 17 -11.66 22.96 32.65
C SER A 17 -12.85 22.86 31.70
N ALA A 18 -12.62 23.22 30.44
CA ALA A 18 -13.50 22.82 29.36
C ALA A 18 -13.52 21.28 29.48
N GLN A 19 -14.50 20.79 30.25
CA GLN A 19 -14.70 19.37 30.47
C GLN A 19 -15.08 18.86 29.09
N TYR A 20 -14.09 18.32 28.35
CA TYR A 20 -14.34 17.68 27.08
C TYR A 20 -15.38 16.61 27.36
N ASN A 21 -16.59 16.86 26.91
CA ASN A 21 -17.67 15.90 27.07
C ASN A 21 -17.35 14.73 26.14
N VAL A 22 -16.87 13.62 26.72
CA VAL A 22 -16.46 12.42 25.98
C VAL A 22 -17.61 11.90 25.13
N ASP A 23 -18.86 12.01 25.64
CA ASP A 23 -20.06 11.60 24.90
C ASP A 23 -20.24 12.46 23.62
N ARG A 24 -19.91 13.75 23.69
CA ARG A 24 -19.92 14.62 22.52
C ARG A 24 -18.84 14.24 21.50
N LEU A 25 -17.65 13.86 21.97
CA LEU A 25 -16.58 13.37 21.08
C LEU A 25 -17.00 12.08 20.39
N ILE A 26 -17.55 11.12 21.13
CA ILE A 26 -18.06 9.85 20.58
C ILE A 26 -19.16 10.14 19.55
N MET A 27 -20.12 11.02 19.87
CA MET A 27 -21.20 11.38 18.95
C MET A 27 -20.66 12.04 17.68
N SER A 28 -19.72 12.98 17.81
CA SER A 28 -19.08 13.64 16.65
C SER A 28 -18.33 12.62 15.78
N GLY A 29 -17.64 11.67 16.42
CA GLY A 29 -16.99 10.57 15.72
C GLY A 29 -17.98 9.66 14.98
N ARG A 30 -19.12 9.31 15.60
CA ARG A 30 -20.20 8.54 14.94
C ARG A 30 -20.76 9.27 13.72
N VAL A 31 -20.98 10.59 13.84
CA VAL A 31 -21.45 11.42 12.72
C VAL A 31 -20.42 11.42 11.60
N ALA A 32 -19.13 11.58 11.92
CA ALA A 32 -18.05 11.53 10.91
C ALA A 32 -18.04 10.16 10.20
N VAL A 33 -18.12 9.05 10.92
CA VAL A 33 -18.20 7.69 10.35
C VAL A 33 -19.45 7.51 9.48
N TYR A 34 -20.60 8.04 9.90
CA TYR A 34 -21.85 8.00 9.14
C TYR A 34 -21.72 8.71 7.78
N TYR A 35 -21.01 9.86 7.74
CA TYR A 35 -20.69 10.57 6.49
C TYR A 35 -19.43 10.04 5.80
N GLU A 36 -18.93 8.88 6.23
CA GLU A 36 -17.78 8.20 5.63
C GLU A 36 -16.46 8.95 5.78
N ASP A 37 -16.40 9.97 6.65
CA ASP A 37 -15.14 10.62 7.02
C ASP A 37 -14.45 9.85 8.17
N TYR A 38 -13.92 8.68 7.81
CA TYR A 38 -13.31 7.76 8.76
C TYR A 38 -12.11 8.35 9.48
N VAL A 39 -11.31 9.16 8.77
CA VAL A 39 -10.13 9.82 9.36
C VAL A 39 -10.54 10.81 10.44
N LEU A 40 -11.54 11.64 10.19
CA LEU A 40 -12.10 12.54 11.20
C LEU A 40 -12.72 11.76 12.38
N GLY A 41 -13.41 10.65 12.07
CA GLY A 41 -13.92 9.74 13.10
C GLY A 41 -12.81 9.25 14.04
N ILE A 42 -11.69 8.76 13.47
CA ILE A 42 -10.52 8.31 14.24
C ILE A 42 -9.97 9.44 15.13
N GLN A 43 -9.92 10.68 14.65
CA GLN A 43 -9.46 11.82 15.44
C GLN A 43 -10.32 12.02 16.70
N TYR A 44 -11.64 12.01 16.56
CA TYR A 44 -12.56 12.13 17.69
C TYR A 44 -12.43 10.97 18.67
N PHE A 45 -12.33 9.72 18.16
CA PHE A 45 -12.16 8.55 19.02
C PHE A 45 -10.81 8.54 19.73
N ASN A 46 -9.72 9.01 19.10
CA ASN A 46 -8.43 9.18 19.76
C ASN A 46 -8.53 10.15 20.93
N GLN A 47 -9.22 11.28 20.76
CA GLN A 47 -9.47 12.25 21.84
C GLN A 47 -10.33 11.63 22.97
N ALA A 48 -11.38 10.86 22.62
CA ALA A 48 -12.20 10.19 23.59
C ALA A 48 -11.40 9.15 24.40
N LEU A 49 -10.57 8.35 23.73
CA LEU A 49 -9.72 7.34 24.35
C LEU A 49 -8.59 7.92 25.21
N SER A 50 -8.04 9.07 24.83
CA SER A 50 -7.04 9.78 25.67
C SER A 50 -7.63 10.26 27.01
N LEU A 51 -8.94 10.54 27.05
CA LEU A 51 -9.65 10.96 28.25
C LEU A 51 -10.20 9.79 29.08
N LYS A 52 -10.77 8.77 28.39
CA LYS A 52 -11.42 7.63 29.03
C LYS A 52 -11.08 6.32 28.27
N PRO A 53 -9.87 5.77 28.44
CA PRO A 53 -9.44 4.55 27.73
C PRO A 53 -10.18 3.28 28.13
N TYR A 54 -10.90 3.31 29.26
CA TYR A 54 -11.69 2.18 29.78
C TYR A 54 -13.09 2.02 29.18
N LEU A 55 -13.48 2.89 28.26
CA LEU A 55 -14.76 2.76 27.52
C LEU A 55 -14.53 1.88 26.29
N TYR A 56 -15.30 0.79 26.14
CA TYR A 56 -15.17 -0.10 24.98
C TYR A 56 -15.67 0.52 23.67
N GLU A 57 -16.67 1.40 23.76
CA GLU A 57 -17.34 1.98 22.60
C GLU A 57 -16.43 2.80 21.66
N PRO A 58 -15.58 3.73 22.15
CA PRO A 58 -14.64 4.43 21.27
C PRO A 58 -13.64 3.49 20.58
N TRP A 59 -13.22 2.40 21.24
CA TRP A 59 -12.39 1.36 20.64
C TRP A 59 -13.13 0.66 19.51
N GLN A 60 -14.38 0.24 19.73
CA GLN A 60 -15.22 -0.38 18.70
C GLN A 60 -15.39 0.53 17.49
N LEU A 61 -15.77 1.79 17.71
CA LEU A 61 -16.03 2.74 16.63
C LEU A 61 -14.75 3.09 15.85
N ARG A 62 -13.61 3.16 16.55
CA ARG A 62 -12.32 3.36 15.88
C ARG A 62 -11.91 2.13 15.07
N ALA A 63 -12.17 0.92 15.57
CA ALA A 63 -11.96 -0.30 14.81
C ALA A 63 -12.79 -0.33 13.52
N ILE A 64 -14.07 0.08 13.59
CA ILE A 64 -14.93 0.22 12.40
C ILE A 64 -14.34 1.22 11.40
N ALA A 65 -13.90 2.39 11.86
CA ALA A 65 -13.30 3.39 10.99
C ALA A 65 -12.01 2.89 10.33
N LYS A 66 -11.13 2.23 11.08
CA LYS A 66 -9.91 1.62 10.55
C LYS A 66 -10.19 0.50 9.55
N PHE A 67 -11.19 -0.35 9.84
CA PHE A 67 -11.61 -1.41 8.92
C PHE A 67 -12.01 -0.85 7.55
N ASN A 68 -12.77 0.24 7.53
CA ASN A 68 -13.18 0.90 6.29
C ASN A 68 -12.04 1.61 5.55
N LEU A 69 -10.92 1.86 6.22
CA LEU A 69 -9.68 2.35 5.63
C LEU A 69 -8.72 1.22 5.21
N ASP A 70 -9.17 -0.03 5.23
CA ASP A 70 -8.40 -1.25 4.97
C ASP A 70 -7.23 -1.48 5.98
N ASP A 71 -7.27 -0.80 7.13
CA ASP A 71 -6.37 -1.03 8.26
C ASP A 71 -6.88 -2.18 9.13
N PHE A 72 -6.81 -3.40 8.58
CA PHE A 72 -7.36 -4.58 9.25
C PHE A 72 -6.59 -4.97 10.51
N ALA A 73 -5.28 -4.75 10.54
CA ALA A 73 -4.45 -5.01 11.71
C ALA A 73 -4.78 -4.05 12.87
N GLY A 74 -4.93 -2.75 12.57
CA GLY A 74 -5.37 -1.76 13.55
C GLY A 74 -6.80 -1.98 14.01
N ALA A 75 -7.69 -2.44 13.13
CA ALA A 75 -9.07 -2.79 13.47
C ALA A 75 -9.13 -4.02 14.40
N GLU A 76 -8.32 -5.07 14.13
CA GLU A 76 -8.19 -6.24 15.01
C GLU A 76 -7.69 -5.85 16.41
N PHE A 77 -6.67 -4.98 16.47
CA PHE A 77 -6.14 -4.49 17.74
C PHE A 77 -7.23 -3.75 18.55
N ASP A 78 -7.90 -2.78 17.94
CA ASP A 78 -8.93 -1.98 18.62
C ASP A 78 -10.15 -2.83 19.02
N ALA A 79 -10.57 -3.78 18.19
CA ALA A 79 -11.62 -4.73 18.53
C ALA A 79 -11.20 -5.63 19.72
N THR A 80 -9.94 -6.02 19.80
CA THR A 80 -9.40 -6.79 20.93
C THR A 80 -9.48 -5.98 22.22
N GLN A 81 -9.06 -4.70 22.20
CA GLN A 81 -9.19 -3.82 23.36
C GLN A 81 -10.66 -3.64 23.78
N ALA A 82 -11.56 -3.51 22.83
CA ALA A 82 -13.00 -3.42 23.13
C ALA A 82 -13.54 -4.71 23.77
N ILE A 83 -13.11 -5.89 23.31
CA ILE A 83 -13.50 -7.21 23.87
C ILE A 83 -12.97 -7.38 25.31
N GLU A 84 -11.72 -6.96 25.58
CA GLU A 84 -11.15 -7.02 26.93
C GLU A 84 -11.94 -6.17 27.92
N LEU A 85 -12.49 -5.04 27.48
CA LEU A 85 -13.32 -4.17 28.29
C LEU A 85 -14.77 -4.63 28.41
N ASN A 86 -15.33 -5.26 27.37
CA ASN A 86 -16.68 -5.79 27.38
C ASN A 86 -16.81 -7.07 26.52
N PRO A 87 -16.61 -8.27 27.09
CA PRO A 87 -16.62 -9.54 26.37
C PRO A 87 -18.02 -10.06 25.99
N TYR A 88 -19.10 -9.38 26.37
CA TYR A 88 -20.47 -9.85 26.17
C TYR A 88 -21.17 -9.32 24.93
N ILE A 89 -20.42 -8.59 24.06
CA ILE A 89 -20.97 -8.01 22.84
C ILE A 89 -20.58 -8.86 21.63
N PRO A 90 -21.53 -9.59 20.99
CA PRO A 90 -21.23 -10.46 19.85
C PRO A 90 -20.59 -9.75 18.67
N LEU A 91 -21.01 -8.51 18.39
CA LEU A 91 -20.52 -7.69 17.28
C LEU A 91 -19.04 -7.32 17.40
N LEU A 92 -18.44 -7.34 18.60
CA LEU A 92 -16.99 -7.11 18.75
C LEU A 92 -16.17 -8.29 18.22
N TYR A 93 -16.66 -9.51 18.43
CA TYR A 93 -16.06 -10.73 17.89
C TYR A 93 -16.25 -10.81 16.38
N ASP A 94 -17.42 -10.39 15.85
CA ASP A 94 -17.64 -10.29 14.40
C ASP A 94 -16.66 -9.31 13.76
N LEU A 95 -16.52 -8.10 14.31
CA LEU A 95 -15.59 -7.09 13.82
C LEU A 95 -14.13 -7.58 13.83
N ARG A 96 -13.71 -8.27 14.91
CA ARG A 96 -12.38 -8.88 14.96
C ARG A 96 -12.25 -10.05 14.00
N GLY A 97 -13.26 -10.90 13.93
CA GLY A 97 -13.32 -12.05 13.02
C GLY A 97 -13.18 -11.63 11.56
N ILE A 98 -13.94 -10.64 11.13
CA ILE A 98 -13.89 -10.11 9.76
C ILE A 98 -12.53 -9.45 9.46
N SER A 99 -11.95 -8.73 10.45
CA SER A 99 -10.62 -8.15 10.32
C SER A 99 -9.54 -9.23 10.15
N ARG A 100 -9.68 -10.37 10.86
CA ARG A 100 -8.82 -11.55 10.75
C ARG A 100 -8.96 -12.26 9.41
N ILE A 101 -10.19 -12.34 8.87
CA ILE A 101 -10.44 -12.89 7.53
C ILE A 101 -9.69 -12.09 6.47
N ARG A 102 -9.77 -10.76 6.53
CA ARG A 102 -9.06 -9.88 5.59
C ARG A 102 -7.52 -9.98 5.68
N GLN A 103 -7.02 -10.55 6.77
CA GLN A 103 -5.61 -10.88 7.00
C GLN A 103 -5.30 -12.37 6.77
N GLU A 104 -6.23 -13.14 6.19
CA GLU A 104 -6.13 -14.60 5.96
C GLU A 104 -5.94 -15.42 7.26
N ASN A 105 -6.20 -14.83 8.43
CA ASN A 105 -6.15 -15.52 9.72
C ASN A 105 -7.50 -16.22 10.01
N TYR A 106 -7.83 -17.20 9.19
CA TYR A 106 -9.11 -17.92 9.27
C TYR A 106 -9.30 -18.68 10.57
N LYS A 107 -8.21 -19.24 11.17
CA LYS A 107 -8.29 -19.93 12.48
C LYS A 107 -8.72 -18.99 13.59
N GLY A 108 -8.13 -17.79 13.63
CA GLY A 108 -8.51 -16.78 14.60
C GLY A 108 -9.94 -16.30 14.42
N ALA A 109 -10.37 -16.15 13.16
CA ALA A 109 -11.74 -15.76 12.82
C ALA A 109 -12.76 -16.83 13.24
N ILE A 110 -12.49 -18.12 12.99
CA ILE A 110 -13.36 -19.23 13.45
C ILE A 110 -13.56 -19.17 14.96
N ALA A 111 -12.49 -18.96 15.75
CA ALA A 111 -12.59 -18.86 17.20
C ALA A 111 -13.47 -17.68 17.63
N ASP A 112 -13.35 -16.52 16.94
CA ASP A 112 -14.19 -15.37 17.20
C ASP A 112 -15.68 -15.66 16.88
N TYR A 113 -15.97 -16.26 15.73
CA TYR A 113 -17.36 -16.64 15.40
C TYR A 113 -17.92 -17.70 16.32
N GLU A 114 -17.11 -18.62 16.86
CA GLU A 114 -17.55 -19.53 17.91
C GLU A 114 -17.98 -18.79 19.19
N HIS A 115 -17.27 -17.71 19.55
CA HIS A 115 -17.66 -16.86 20.67
C HIS A 115 -18.93 -16.05 20.34
N ALA A 116 -19.01 -15.42 19.18
CA ALA A 116 -20.16 -14.66 18.74
C ALA A 116 -21.44 -15.51 18.70
N ILE A 117 -21.36 -16.74 18.15
CA ILE A 117 -22.48 -17.70 18.10
C ILE A 117 -22.94 -18.14 19.49
N ARG A 118 -22.01 -18.33 20.45
CA ARG A 118 -22.40 -18.65 21.84
C ARG A 118 -23.20 -17.52 22.50
N LEU A 119 -22.85 -16.25 22.18
CA LEU A 119 -23.54 -15.08 22.72
C LEU A 119 -24.86 -14.81 22.00
N GLU A 120 -24.90 -15.01 20.68
CA GLU A 120 -26.08 -14.77 19.84
C GLU A 120 -26.26 -15.91 18.80
N PRO A 121 -26.85 -17.07 19.22
CA PRO A 121 -26.99 -18.24 18.34
C PRO A 121 -27.92 -18.05 17.14
N THR A 122 -28.78 -17.03 17.19
CA THR A 122 -29.80 -16.75 16.16
C THR A 122 -29.28 -15.90 15.01
N ASN A 123 -28.06 -15.38 15.10
CA ASN A 123 -27.49 -14.55 14.06
C ASN A 123 -26.88 -15.42 12.94
N GLN A 124 -27.63 -15.55 11.84
CA GLN A 124 -27.25 -16.36 10.68
C GLN A 124 -25.92 -15.96 10.04
N ASN A 125 -25.52 -14.67 10.15
CA ASN A 125 -24.29 -14.17 9.53
C ASN A 125 -23.04 -14.72 10.22
N PHE A 126 -23.07 -14.91 11.54
CA PHE A 126 -21.92 -15.49 12.26
C PHE A 126 -21.66 -16.94 11.84
N TRP A 127 -22.73 -17.73 11.68
CA TRP A 127 -22.62 -19.09 11.17
C TRP A 127 -22.10 -19.11 9.73
N TYR A 128 -22.64 -18.25 8.88
CA TYR A 128 -22.22 -18.13 7.49
C TYR A 128 -20.73 -17.74 7.36
N ASN A 129 -20.29 -16.69 8.05
CA ASN A 129 -18.90 -16.24 8.02
C ASN A 129 -17.93 -17.33 8.53
N ARG A 130 -18.33 -18.11 9.54
CA ARG A 130 -17.55 -19.24 10.02
C ARG A 130 -17.46 -20.36 8.98
N ALA A 131 -18.55 -20.66 8.27
CA ALA A 131 -18.54 -21.64 7.19
C ALA A 131 -17.63 -21.21 6.03
N VAL A 132 -17.65 -19.92 5.66
CA VAL A 132 -16.71 -19.35 4.68
C VAL A 132 -15.26 -19.56 5.12
N CYS A 133 -14.94 -19.24 6.39
CA CYS A 133 -13.57 -19.47 6.90
C CYS A 133 -13.14 -20.93 6.80
N ARG A 134 -14.03 -21.88 7.04
CA ARG A 134 -13.75 -23.32 6.89
C ARG A 134 -13.50 -23.71 5.43
N MET A 135 -14.28 -23.15 4.51
CA MET A 135 -14.06 -23.35 3.07
C MET A 135 -12.69 -22.85 2.62
N GLU A 136 -12.32 -21.61 3.03
CA GLU A 136 -11.01 -21.03 2.72
C GLU A 136 -9.84 -21.86 3.29
N MET A 137 -10.04 -22.48 4.45
CA MET A 137 -9.08 -23.42 5.03
C MET A 137 -9.11 -24.81 4.36
N LYS A 138 -9.97 -25.02 3.35
CA LYS A 138 -10.19 -26.30 2.66
C LYS A 138 -10.73 -27.42 3.58
N ASP A 139 -11.33 -27.04 4.70
CA ASP A 139 -12.03 -27.97 5.59
C ASP A 139 -13.49 -28.14 5.09
N TYR A 140 -13.58 -28.74 3.90
CA TYR A 140 -14.84 -28.85 3.16
C TYR A 140 -15.90 -29.67 3.88
N GLU A 141 -15.49 -30.71 4.62
CA GLU A 141 -16.43 -31.57 5.36
C GLU A 141 -17.17 -30.80 6.44
N ARG A 142 -16.43 -30.07 7.29
CA ARG A 142 -17.06 -29.25 8.34
C ARG A 142 -17.81 -28.06 7.75
N ALA A 143 -17.33 -27.45 6.67
CA ALA A 143 -18.06 -26.39 5.98
C ALA A 143 -19.42 -26.89 5.48
N GLN A 144 -19.49 -28.08 4.84
CA GLN A 144 -20.74 -28.66 4.34
C GLN A 144 -21.73 -28.97 5.47
N LEU A 145 -21.26 -29.60 6.57
CA LEU A 145 -22.12 -29.91 7.72
C LEU A 145 -22.71 -28.63 8.35
N GLU A 146 -21.89 -27.60 8.41
CA GLU A 146 -22.35 -26.30 8.94
C GLU A 146 -23.36 -25.64 8.00
N LEU A 147 -23.09 -25.67 6.69
CA LEU A 147 -24.03 -25.15 5.68
C LEU A 147 -25.36 -25.88 5.71
N ASP A 148 -25.36 -27.21 5.92
CA ASP A 148 -26.58 -27.99 6.09
C ASP A 148 -27.37 -27.51 7.33
N THR A 149 -26.67 -27.24 8.43
CA THR A 149 -27.30 -26.70 9.65
C THR A 149 -27.90 -25.32 9.40
N ILE A 150 -27.16 -24.44 8.69
CA ILE A 150 -27.65 -23.09 8.35
C ILE A 150 -28.90 -23.16 7.48
N ILE A 151 -28.87 -23.97 6.42
CA ILE A 151 -29.99 -24.17 5.49
C ILE A 151 -31.24 -24.73 6.20
N GLN A 152 -31.05 -25.66 7.12
CA GLN A 152 -32.14 -26.23 7.89
C GLN A 152 -32.81 -25.19 8.79
N HIS A 153 -32.05 -24.32 9.43
CA HIS A 153 -32.58 -23.31 10.34
C HIS A 153 -33.10 -22.04 9.64
N TRP A 154 -32.47 -21.65 8.52
CA TRP A 154 -32.79 -20.41 7.80
C TRP A 154 -33.01 -20.69 6.30
N GLN A 155 -34.10 -21.38 5.97
CA GLN A 155 -34.40 -21.83 4.60
C GLN A 155 -34.47 -20.70 3.55
N LYS A 156 -34.79 -19.46 3.96
CA LYS A 156 -34.88 -18.28 3.09
C LYS A 156 -33.56 -17.54 2.94
N PHE A 157 -32.48 -18.01 3.55
CA PHE A 157 -31.16 -17.43 3.45
C PHE A 157 -30.41 -18.01 2.24
N ALA A 158 -30.39 -17.32 1.11
CA ALA A 158 -29.87 -17.86 -0.17
C ALA A 158 -28.36 -18.07 -0.19
N SER A 159 -27.58 -17.25 0.53
CA SER A 159 -26.10 -17.30 0.49
C SER A 159 -25.47 -18.65 0.87
N PRO A 160 -25.98 -19.42 1.85
CA PRO A 160 -25.45 -20.75 2.15
C PRO A 160 -25.61 -21.77 1.02
N TYR A 161 -26.66 -21.66 0.21
CA TYR A 161 -26.83 -22.53 -0.96
C TYR A 161 -25.77 -22.26 -2.02
N LEU A 162 -25.50 -20.97 -2.29
CA LEU A 162 -24.44 -20.55 -3.18
C LEU A 162 -23.06 -21.02 -2.67
N LEU A 163 -22.74 -20.73 -1.38
CA LEU A 163 -21.48 -21.16 -0.79
C LEU A 163 -21.28 -22.68 -0.85
N LYS A 164 -22.36 -23.44 -0.69
CA LYS A 164 -22.31 -24.90 -0.82
C LYS A 164 -22.02 -25.35 -2.24
N ALA A 165 -22.55 -24.66 -3.25
CA ALA A 165 -22.20 -24.88 -4.64
C ALA A 165 -20.70 -24.58 -4.90
N GLU A 166 -20.18 -23.50 -4.34
CA GLU A 166 -18.76 -23.14 -4.42
C GLU A 166 -17.86 -24.19 -3.76
N VAL A 167 -18.24 -24.71 -2.58
CA VAL A 167 -17.51 -25.82 -1.93
C VAL A 167 -17.42 -27.03 -2.86
N PHE A 168 -18.49 -27.40 -3.57
CA PHE A 168 -18.46 -28.50 -4.54
C PHE A 168 -17.60 -28.17 -5.77
N LEU A 169 -17.57 -26.92 -6.23
CA LEU A 169 -16.66 -26.49 -7.30
C LEU A 169 -15.19 -26.64 -6.89
N GLN A 170 -14.84 -26.23 -5.68
CA GLN A 170 -13.48 -26.42 -5.16
C GLN A 170 -13.09 -27.91 -5.06
N GLN A 171 -14.09 -28.79 -4.80
CA GLN A 171 -13.91 -30.25 -4.83
C GLN A 171 -13.98 -30.84 -6.26
N LYS A 172 -14.16 -30.00 -7.31
CA LYS A 172 -14.30 -30.39 -8.72
C LYS A 172 -15.56 -31.20 -9.01
N ASP A 173 -16.55 -31.21 -8.14
CA ASP A 173 -17.86 -31.82 -8.34
C ASP A 173 -18.86 -30.81 -8.94
N THR A 174 -18.68 -30.58 -10.25
CA THR A 174 -19.50 -29.62 -10.99
C THR A 174 -20.98 -30.00 -11.06
N LEU A 175 -21.31 -31.29 -10.97
CA LEU A 175 -22.71 -31.76 -11.05
C LEU A 175 -23.45 -31.32 -9.78
N LYS A 176 -22.88 -31.59 -8.59
CA LYS A 176 -23.49 -31.18 -7.35
C LYS A 176 -23.48 -29.64 -7.20
N ALA A 177 -22.45 -28.98 -7.69
CA ALA A 177 -22.42 -27.50 -7.69
C ALA A 177 -23.63 -26.93 -8.43
N VAL A 178 -23.94 -27.45 -9.62
CA VAL A 178 -25.11 -27.04 -10.41
C VAL A 178 -26.41 -27.32 -9.65
N GLU A 179 -26.56 -28.47 -9.03
CA GLU A 179 -27.74 -28.82 -8.23
C GLU A 179 -27.98 -27.82 -7.08
N TRP A 180 -26.89 -27.41 -6.39
CA TRP A 180 -27.01 -26.45 -5.29
C TRP A 180 -27.24 -25.00 -5.78
N LEU A 181 -26.75 -24.65 -6.97
CA LEU A 181 -27.10 -23.39 -7.63
C LEU A 181 -28.57 -23.35 -8.00
N ASP A 182 -29.13 -24.44 -8.53
CA ASP A 182 -30.55 -24.49 -8.86
C ASP A 182 -31.41 -24.30 -7.60
N LYS A 183 -31.04 -24.93 -6.48
CA LYS A 183 -31.69 -24.66 -5.17
C LYS A 183 -31.51 -23.21 -4.69
N SER A 184 -30.35 -22.60 -4.95
CA SER A 184 -30.14 -21.19 -4.64
C SER A 184 -31.11 -20.27 -5.40
N PHE A 185 -31.39 -20.58 -6.67
CA PHE A 185 -32.34 -19.83 -7.49
C PHE A 185 -33.81 -20.01 -7.06
N GLU A 186 -34.15 -21.18 -6.49
CA GLU A 186 -35.48 -21.39 -5.88
C GLU A 186 -35.72 -20.44 -4.69
N VAL A 187 -34.65 -20.11 -3.94
CA VAL A 187 -34.70 -19.21 -2.78
C VAL A 187 -34.58 -17.75 -3.21
N ASP A 188 -33.66 -17.43 -4.10
CA ASP A 188 -33.43 -16.07 -4.62
C ASP A 188 -32.96 -16.11 -6.06
N GLN A 189 -33.89 -15.91 -6.99
CA GLN A 189 -33.63 -15.84 -8.42
C GLN A 189 -32.92 -14.54 -8.85
N TYR A 190 -32.83 -13.53 -7.97
CA TYR A 190 -32.22 -12.22 -8.24
C TYR A 190 -30.78 -12.16 -7.70
N ASN A 191 -30.19 -13.25 -7.26
CA ASN A 191 -28.81 -13.31 -6.84
C ASN A 191 -27.86 -13.24 -8.05
N ALA A 192 -27.29 -12.06 -8.31
CA ALA A 192 -26.37 -11.84 -9.42
C ALA A 192 -25.12 -12.74 -9.36
N GLU A 193 -24.64 -13.04 -8.16
CA GLU A 193 -23.43 -13.86 -7.94
C GLU A 193 -23.68 -15.31 -8.37
N ALA A 194 -24.84 -15.85 -7.97
CA ALA A 194 -25.23 -17.21 -8.39
C ALA A 194 -25.32 -17.33 -9.90
N TRP A 195 -25.83 -16.30 -10.60
CA TRP A 195 -25.82 -16.24 -12.07
C TRP A 195 -24.40 -16.18 -12.65
N SER A 196 -23.48 -15.42 -12.04
CA SER A 196 -22.08 -15.35 -12.47
C SER A 196 -21.41 -16.72 -12.34
N VAL A 197 -21.57 -17.39 -11.19
CA VAL A 197 -21.02 -18.75 -10.97
C VAL A 197 -21.61 -19.75 -11.97
N ARG A 198 -22.92 -19.69 -12.23
CA ARG A 198 -23.57 -20.57 -13.23
C ARG A 198 -23.01 -20.33 -14.63
N ALA A 199 -22.78 -19.05 -14.98
CA ALA A 199 -22.21 -18.65 -16.26
C ALA A 199 -20.77 -19.15 -16.43
N ASN A 200 -19.94 -19.08 -15.39
CA ASN A 200 -18.56 -19.57 -15.41
C ASN A 200 -18.51 -21.10 -15.55
N ILE A 201 -19.44 -21.83 -14.92
CA ILE A 201 -19.58 -23.28 -15.14
C ILE A 201 -19.89 -23.58 -16.61
N ALA A 202 -20.86 -22.87 -17.21
CA ALA A 202 -21.21 -23.04 -18.62
C ALA A 202 -20.02 -22.68 -19.54
N LEU A 203 -19.29 -21.61 -19.21
CA LEU A 203 -18.08 -21.20 -19.94
C LEU A 203 -17.01 -22.30 -19.92
N SER A 204 -16.75 -22.89 -18.75
CA SER A 204 -15.76 -23.97 -18.57
C SER A 204 -16.14 -25.27 -19.33
N LYS A 205 -17.44 -25.50 -19.50
CA LYS A 205 -17.98 -26.60 -20.28
C LYS A 205 -18.09 -26.30 -21.78
N SER A 206 -17.68 -25.10 -22.23
CA SER A 206 -17.84 -24.62 -23.60
C SER A 206 -19.31 -24.49 -24.05
N GLU A 207 -20.23 -24.34 -23.14
CA GLU A 207 -21.66 -24.06 -23.36
C GLU A 207 -21.86 -22.58 -23.61
N TRP A 208 -21.28 -22.06 -24.71
CA TRP A 208 -21.11 -20.63 -24.95
C TRP A 208 -22.40 -19.82 -24.95
N LYS A 209 -23.48 -20.39 -25.50
CA LYS A 209 -24.78 -19.72 -25.60
C LYS A 209 -25.44 -19.57 -24.22
N ASP A 210 -25.33 -20.60 -23.40
CA ASP A 210 -25.87 -20.58 -22.05
C ASP A 210 -25.03 -19.63 -21.16
N ALA A 211 -23.68 -19.65 -21.32
CA ALA A 211 -22.79 -18.72 -20.65
C ALA A 211 -23.16 -17.26 -21.00
N GLU A 212 -23.35 -16.91 -22.27
CA GLU A 212 -23.77 -15.55 -22.69
C GLU A 212 -25.09 -15.16 -22.02
N GLY A 213 -26.07 -16.07 -21.97
CA GLY A 213 -27.38 -15.83 -21.36
C GLY A 213 -27.29 -15.62 -19.86
N TYR A 214 -26.52 -16.45 -19.15
CA TYR A 214 -26.36 -16.35 -17.71
C TYR A 214 -25.56 -15.10 -17.29
N PHE A 215 -24.46 -14.76 -18.00
CA PHE A 215 -23.77 -13.49 -17.78
C PHE A 215 -24.68 -12.29 -18.07
N GLY A 216 -25.56 -12.39 -19.10
CA GLY A 216 -26.57 -11.38 -19.39
C GLY A 216 -27.48 -11.10 -18.19
N LYS A 217 -27.94 -12.16 -17.50
CA LYS A 217 -28.74 -12.03 -16.27
C LYS A 217 -27.93 -11.43 -15.12
N ALA A 218 -26.69 -11.92 -14.91
CA ALA A 218 -25.81 -11.40 -13.88
C ALA A 218 -25.52 -9.90 -14.05
N ILE A 219 -25.24 -9.46 -15.29
CA ILE A 219 -25.01 -8.05 -15.63
C ILE A 219 -26.27 -7.21 -15.41
N HIS A 220 -27.45 -7.71 -15.79
CA HIS A 220 -28.72 -7.02 -15.57
C HIS A 220 -28.96 -6.74 -14.08
N LEU A 221 -28.64 -7.70 -13.22
CA LEU A 221 -28.82 -7.59 -11.77
C LEU A 221 -27.72 -6.75 -11.10
N LYS A 222 -26.47 -6.85 -11.58
CA LYS A 222 -25.31 -6.13 -11.00
C LYS A 222 -24.44 -5.54 -12.13
N PRO A 223 -24.86 -4.41 -12.73
CA PRO A 223 -24.23 -3.87 -13.95
C PRO A 223 -22.84 -3.29 -13.75
N LYS A 224 -22.33 -3.18 -12.52
CA LYS A 224 -21.00 -2.65 -12.23
C LYS A 224 -19.93 -3.75 -12.05
N LYS A 225 -20.27 -5.04 -12.15
CA LYS A 225 -19.30 -6.14 -12.03
C LYS A 225 -18.61 -6.34 -13.38
N VAL A 226 -17.36 -5.88 -13.50
CA VAL A 226 -16.57 -5.82 -14.74
C VAL A 226 -16.31 -7.22 -15.30
N ASP A 227 -15.98 -8.21 -14.43
CA ASP A 227 -15.66 -9.59 -14.80
C ASP A 227 -16.74 -10.23 -15.67
N ASN A 228 -18.02 -9.95 -15.37
CA ASN A 228 -19.13 -10.50 -16.14
C ASN A 228 -19.16 -10.01 -17.59
N TYR A 229 -18.74 -8.78 -17.86
CA TYR A 229 -18.62 -8.26 -19.22
C TYR A 229 -17.45 -8.94 -19.96
N ILE A 230 -16.28 -9.06 -19.29
CA ILE A 230 -15.09 -9.68 -19.87
C ILE A 230 -15.41 -11.15 -20.24
N ASN A 231 -15.99 -11.91 -19.32
CA ASN A 231 -16.32 -13.31 -19.56
C ASN A 231 -17.47 -13.50 -20.55
N ARG A 232 -18.47 -12.58 -20.59
CA ARG A 232 -19.49 -12.60 -21.64
C ARG A 232 -18.90 -12.31 -23.02
N ALA A 233 -17.93 -11.38 -23.09
CA ALA A 233 -17.21 -11.12 -24.33
C ALA A 233 -16.48 -12.35 -24.84
N VAL A 234 -15.87 -13.15 -23.95
CA VAL A 234 -15.26 -14.44 -24.32
C VAL A 234 -16.30 -15.41 -24.89
N ALA A 235 -17.45 -15.55 -24.25
CA ALA A 235 -18.54 -16.41 -24.77
C ALA A 235 -19.01 -15.94 -26.14
N ARG A 236 -19.24 -14.64 -26.33
CA ARG A 236 -19.62 -13.99 -27.59
C ARG A 236 -18.60 -14.21 -28.71
N LEU A 237 -17.32 -14.10 -28.36
CA LEU A 237 -16.24 -14.38 -29.31
C LEU A 237 -16.28 -15.82 -29.82
N ARG A 238 -16.48 -16.79 -28.93
CA ARG A 238 -16.62 -18.20 -29.27
C ARG A 238 -17.86 -18.49 -30.12
N LEU A 239 -18.90 -17.65 -29.98
CA LEU A 239 -20.08 -17.69 -30.84
C LEU A 239 -19.92 -16.87 -32.14
N ASN A 240 -18.72 -16.39 -32.44
CA ASN A 240 -18.41 -15.49 -33.57
C ASN A 240 -19.19 -14.17 -33.57
N ASN A 241 -19.69 -13.73 -32.41
CA ASN A 241 -20.29 -12.44 -32.22
C ASN A 241 -19.21 -11.40 -31.86
N LEU A 242 -18.36 -11.07 -32.85
CA LEU A 242 -17.19 -10.17 -32.63
C LEU A 242 -17.61 -8.77 -32.20
N ARG A 243 -18.74 -8.25 -32.75
CA ARG A 243 -19.25 -6.94 -32.40
C ARG A 243 -19.71 -6.88 -30.95
N GLY A 244 -20.52 -7.86 -30.52
CA GLY A 244 -20.98 -7.90 -29.13
C GLY A 244 -19.84 -8.12 -28.12
N ALA A 245 -18.80 -8.87 -28.51
CA ALA A 245 -17.60 -9.02 -27.68
C ALA A 245 -16.84 -7.68 -27.54
N MET A 246 -16.71 -6.90 -28.63
CA MET A 246 -16.06 -5.58 -28.61
C MET A 246 -16.84 -4.59 -27.73
N GLU A 247 -18.17 -4.62 -27.82
CA GLU A 247 -19.05 -3.77 -26.99
C GLU A 247 -18.85 -4.09 -25.49
N ASP A 248 -18.79 -5.38 -25.13
CA ASP A 248 -18.56 -5.81 -23.75
C ASP A 248 -17.19 -5.38 -23.21
N TYR A 249 -16.09 -5.56 -23.98
CA TYR A 249 -14.79 -5.06 -23.56
C TYR A 249 -14.74 -3.54 -23.41
N ASN A 250 -15.43 -2.80 -24.26
CA ASN A 250 -15.53 -1.34 -24.12
C ASN A 250 -16.28 -0.97 -22.85
N LEU A 251 -17.42 -1.60 -22.55
CA LEU A 251 -18.16 -1.38 -21.31
C LEU A 251 -17.34 -1.76 -20.07
N ALA A 252 -16.58 -2.86 -20.12
CA ALA A 252 -15.68 -3.23 -19.05
C ALA A 252 -14.65 -2.13 -18.78
N LEU A 253 -14.05 -1.55 -19.83
CA LEU A 253 -13.06 -0.47 -19.71
C LEU A 253 -13.67 0.90 -19.40
N ASP A 254 -14.93 1.15 -19.73
CA ASP A 254 -15.65 2.33 -19.26
C ASP A 254 -15.89 2.28 -17.75
N LEU A 255 -16.14 1.08 -17.22
CA LEU A 255 -16.30 0.86 -15.77
C LEU A 255 -14.96 0.84 -15.02
N GLU A 256 -13.96 0.18 -15.58
CA GLU A 256 -12.62 0.04 -15.03
C GLU A 256 -11.54 0.29 -16.09
N PRO A 257 -11.17 1.56 -16.32
CA PRO A 257 -10.19 1.93 -17.36
C PRO A 257 -8.80 1.31 -17.20
N THR A 258 -8.49 0.80 -16.02
CA THR A 258 -7.19 0.19 -15.70
C THR A 258 -7.22 -1.34 -15.75
N ASN A 259 -8.32 -1.94 -16.18
CA ASN A 259 -8.43 -3.40 -16.21
C ASN A 259 -7.50 -4.00 -17.26
N PHE A 260 -6.44 -4.65 -16.78
CA PHE A 260 -5.41 -5.29 -17.60
C PHE A 260 -5.97 -6.31 -18.58
N LEU A 261 -6.86 -7.20 -18.10
CA LEU A 261 -7.38 -8.30 -18.88
C LEU A 261 -8.31 -7.85 -20.00
N ALA A 262 -9.13 -6.83 -19.71
CA ALA A 262 -10.01 -6.23 -20.72
C ALA A 262 -9.20 -5.58 -21.86
N HIS A 263 -8.11 -4.83 -21.55
CA HIS A 263 -7.20 -4.31 -22.56
C HIS A 263 -6.53 -5.42 -23.37
N TYR A 264 -5.98 -6.42 -22.69
CA TYR A 264 -5.30 -7.53 -23.34
C TYR A 264 -6.22 -8.28 -24.31
N ASN A 265 -7.40 -8.69 -23.85
CA ASN A 265 -8.38 -9.41 -24.68
C ASN A 265 -8.95 -8.55 -25.81
N ARG A 266 -9.21 -7.24 -25.56
CA ARG A 266 -9.64 -6.31 -26.61
C ARG A 266 -8.55 -6.12 -27.67
N GLY A 267 -7.29 -6.04 -27.27
CA GLY A 267 -6.14 -6.01 -28.18
C GLY A 267 -6.09 -7.23 -29.10
N LEU A 268 -6.28 -8.43 -28.55
CA LEU A 268 -6.37 -9.68 -29.35
C LEU A 268 -7.56 -9.66 -30.32
N LEU A 269 -8.73 -9.20 -29.87
CA LEU A 269 -9.91 -9.07 -30.73
C LEU A 269 -9.71 -8.06 -31.86
N ARG A 270 -9.11 -6.89 -31.56
CA ARG A 270 -8.73 -5.87 -32.56
C ARG A 270 -7.73 -6.41 -33.59
N GLN A 271 -6.75 -7.17 -33.14
CA GLN A 271 -5.82 -7.89 -34.03
C GLN A 271 -6.55 -8.86 -34.95
N GLN A 272 -7.51 -9.60 -34.45
CA GLN A 272 -8.30 -10.56 -35.22
C GLN A 272 -9.16 -9.86 -36.29
N VAL A 273 -9.70 -8.70 -36.00
CA VAL A 273 -10.52 -7.92 -36.96
C VAL A 273 -9.71 -6.98 -37.86
N GLY A 274 -8.38 -6.96 -37.71
CA GLY A 274 -7.47 -6.17 -38.54
C GLY A 274 -7.30 -4.71 -38.11
N ASP A 275 -7.76 -4.34 -36.92
CA ASP A 275 -7.56 -3.00 -36.35
C ASP A 275 -6.22 -2.94 -35.59
N ASP A 276 -5.13 -3.09 -36.35
CA ASP A 276 -3.78 -3.26 -35.82
C ASP A 276 -3.30 -2.10 -34.98
N ASN A 277 -3.59 -0.86 -35.39
CA ASN A 277 -3.12 0.32 -34.70
C ASN A 277 -3.74 0.43 -33.29
N ARG A 278 -5.05 0.25 -33.18
CA ARG A 278 -5.71 0.28 -31.87
C ARG A 278 -5.38 -0.96 -31.02
N ALA A 279 -5.06 -2.11 -31.65
CA ALA A 279 -4.55 -3.26 -30.94
C ALA A 279 -3.18 -2.95 -30.29
N ILE A 280 -2.29 -2.23 -31.02
CA ILE A 280 -1.00 -1.78 -30.47
C ILE A 280 -1.23 -0.85 -29.25
N GLU A 281 -2.18 0.09 -29.31
CA GLU A 281 -2.52 0.96 -28.17
C GLU A 281 -2.96 0.16 -26.93
N ASP A 282 -3.79 -0.87 -27.11
CA ASP A 282 -4.20 -1.73 -26.01
C ASP A 282 -3.00 -2.50 -25.41
N PHE A 283 -2.09 -3.05 -26.24
CA PHE A 283 -0.88 -3.70 -25.72
C PHE A 283 0.13 -2.72 -25.15
N ASP A 284 0.22 -1.49 -25.64
CA ASP A 284 1.03 -0.42 -25.03
C ASP A 284 0.57 -0.14 -23.60
N TYR A 285 -0.76 -0.08 -23.40
CA TYR A 285 -1.33 0.10 -22.09
C TYR A 285 -1.00 -1.08 -21.15
N VAL A 286 -1.21 -2.31 -21.62
CA VAL A 286 -0.84 -3.54 -20.89
C VAL A 286 0.63 -3.49 -20.45
N LEU A 287 1.53 -3.10 -21.36
CA LEU A 287 2.97 -3.04 -21.10
C LEU A 287 3.38 -1.83 -20.24
N SER A 288 2.54 -0.82 -20.12
CA SER A 288 2.75 0.26 -19.16
C SER A 288 2.52 -0.20 -17.72
N LEU A 289 1.61 -1.16 -17.51
CA LEU A 289 1.32 -1.77 -16.21
C LEU A 289 2.30 -2.92 -15.90
N GLU A 290 2.53 -3.79 -16.89
CA GLU A 290 3.43 -4.94 -16.78
C GLU A 290 4.49 -4.90 -17.90
N PRO A 291 5.60 -4.16 -17.71
CA PRO A 291 6.62 -4.00 -18.75
C PRO A 291 7.24 -5.31 -19.25
N ASP A 292 7.25 -6.35 -18.42
CA ASP A 292 7.85 -7.65 -18.73
C ASP A 292 6.80 -8.72 -19.09
N ASN A 293 5.58 -8.32 -19.48
CA ASN A 293 4.58 -9.27 -19.98
C ASN A 293 4.99 -9.76 -21.38
N MET A 294 5.56 -10.97 -21.43
CA MET A 294 6.12 -11.54 -22.66
C MET A 294 5.07 -11.81 -23.72
N MET A 295 3.83 -12.11 -23.33
CA MET A 295 2.71 -12.35 -24.26
C MET A 295 2.30 -11.04 -24.95
N ALA A 296 2.13 -9.99 -24.19
CA ALA A 296 1.83 -8.67 -24.74
C ALA A 296 2.98 -8.13 -25.62
N LEU A 297 4.24 -8.31 -25.20
CA LEU A 297 5.40 -7.95 -26.02
C LEU A 297 5.42 -8.68 -27.36
N PHE A 298 5.14 -9.99 -27.36
CA PHE A 298 5.13 -10.77 -28.60
C PHE A 298 3.98 -10.35 -29.53
N ASN A 299 2.76 -10.19 -28.99
CA ASN A 299 1.59 -9.75 -29.77
C ASN A 299 1.82 -8.35 -30.34
N ARG A 300 2.32 -7.41 -29.54
CA ARG A 300 2.66 -6.07 -30.04
C ARG A 300 3.76 -6.13 -31.11
N ALA A 301 4.79 -6.95 -30.93
CA ALA A 301 5.86 -7.11 -31.92
C ALA A 301 5.33 -7.60 -33.27
N THR A 302 4.39 -8.55 -33.29
CA THR A 302 3.78 -9.05 -34.54
C THR A 302 2.92 -7.98 -35.22
N LEU A 303 2.23 -7.15 -34.46
CA LEU A 303 1.47 -6.02 -34.99
C LEU A 303 2.39 -4.92 -35.55
N LEU A 304 3.45 -4.57 -34.83
CA LEU A 304 4.46 -3.60 -35.27
C LEU A 304 5.20 -4.06 -36.54
N ASP A 305 5.45 -5.37 -36.67
CA ASP A 305 6.01 -5.95 -37.89
C ASP A 305 5.03 -5.81 -39.07
N ARG A 306 3.74 -6.08 -38.84
CA ARG A 306 2.68 -5.98 -39.83
C ARG A 306 2.40 -4.52 -40.26
N THR A 307 2.42 -3.57 -39.32
CA THR A 307 2.21 -2.14 -39.58
C THR A 307 3.48 -1.45 -40.11
N GLY A 308 4.65 -2.09 -40.09
CA GLY A 308 5.88 -1.61 -40.68
C GLY A 308 6.86 -0.92 -39.74
N ASP A 309 6.57 -0.77 -38.45
CA ASP A 309 7.55 -0.31 -37.45
C ASP A 309 8.51 -1.48 -37.06
N LEU A 310 9.34 -1.85 -38.02
CA LEU A 310 10.24 -2.99 -37.89
C LEU A 310 11.25 -2.80 -36.75
N ARG A 311 11.63 -1.56 -36.45
CA ARG A 311 12.62 -1.29 -35.38
C ARG A 311 12.01 -1.52 -34.00
N ALA A 312 10.77 -1.12 -33.79
CA ALA A 312 10.04 -1.41 -32.56
C ALA A 312 9.76 -2.91 -32.42
N ALA A 313 9.31 -3.56 -33.51
CA ALA A 313 9.11 -5.00 -33.54
C ALA A 313 10.36 -5.78 -33.13
N ILE A 314 11.53 -5.41 -33.65
CA ILE A 314 12.82 -6.04 -33.31
C ILE A 314 13.15 -5.83 -31.81
N ARG A 315 12.86 -4.67 -31.25
CA ARG A 315 13.09 -4.42 -29.81
C ARG A 315 12.26 -5.37 -28.96
N ASP A 316 10.98 -5.49 -29.25
CA ASP A 316 10.06 -6.35 -28.49
C ASP A 316 10.38 -7.83 -28.67
N TYR A 317 10.59 -8.32 -29.91
CA TYR A 317 11.07 -9.68 -30.14
C TYR A 317 12.37 -9.98 -29.42
N SER A 318 13.30 -8.99 -29.36
CA SER A 318 14.58 -9.20 -28.69
C SER A 318 14.44 -9.32 -27.16
N ARG A 319 13.46 -8.64 -26.54
CA ARG A 319 13.14 -8.83 -25.13
C ARG A 319 12.60 -10.24 -24.89
N VAL A 320 11.63 -10.69 -25.68
CA VAL A 320 11.07 -12.04 -25.57
C VAL A 320 12.14 -13.10 -25.78
N ILE A 321 13.01 -12.97 -26.80
CA ILE A 321 14.08 -13.92 -27.11
C ILE A 321 15.16 -13.93 -26.01
N LYS A 322 15.41 -12.80 -25.33
CA LYS A 322 16.35 -12.73 -24.21
C LYS A 322 15.86 -13.60 -23.03
N GLU A 323 14.58 -13.55 -22.73
CA GLU A 323 13.98 -14.38 -21.67
C GLU A 323 13.82 -15.83 -22.12
N PHE A 324 13.45 -16.05 -23.39
CA PHE A 324 13.26 -17.36 -23.99
C PHE A 324 14.18 -17.59 -25.20
N PRO A 325 15.46 -17.94 -24.98
CA PRO A 325 16.45 -18.03 -26.07
C PRO A 325 16.14 -19.04 -27.17
N ASN A 326 15.30 -20.02 -26.90
CA ASN A 326 14.90 -21.07 -27.84
C ASN A 326 13.49 -20.84 -28.40
N PHE A 327 12.99 -19.64 -28.36
CA PHE A 327 11.70 -19.28 -28.96
C PHE A 327 11.88 -19.10 -30.47
N TRP A 328 11.76 -20.21 -31.22
CA TRP A 328 12.07 -20.27 -32.65
C TRP A 328 11.17 -19.36 -33.47
N THR A 329 9.90 -19.24 -33.15
CA THR A 329 8.95 -18.36 -33.84
C THR A 329 9.37 -16.89 -33.70
N GLY A 330 9.76 -16.46 -32.52
CA GLY A 330 10.26 -15.09 -32.29
C GLY A 330 11.55 -14.80 -33.05
N LEU A 331 12.49 -15.77 -33.11
CA LEU A 331 13.71 -15.67 -33.92
C LEU A 331 13.38 -15.55 -35.40
N HIS A 332 12.43 -16.35 -35.88
CA HIS A 332 12.02 -16.31 -37.29
C HIS A 332 11.41 -14.98 -37.70
N TYR A 333 10.48 -14.45 -36.91
CA TYR A 333 9.88 -13.14 -37.18
C TYR A 333 10.89 -12.00 -37.06
N ARG A 334 11.80 -12.05 -36.07
CA ARG A 334 12.86 -11.05 -35.94
C ARG A 334 13.83 -11.07 -37.11
N ALA A 335 14.19 -12.27 -37.62
CA ALA A 335 15.01 -12.43 -38.83
C ALA A 335 14.31 -11.81 -40.05
N GLY A 336 12.99 -12.02 -40.20
CA GLY A 336 12.19 -11.36 -41.22
C GLY A 336 12.24 -9.85 -41.17
N CYS A 337 12.08 -9.27 -39.97
CA CYS A 337 12.24 -7.83 -39.76
C CYS A 337 13.65 -7.34 -40.12
N TYR A 338 14.71 -8.06 -39.73
CA TYR A 338 16.09 -7.73 -40.11
C TYR A 338 16.32 -7.74 -41.63
N ARG A 339 15.74 -8.74 -42.34
CA ARG A 339 15.83 -8.79 -43.82
C ARG A 339 15.17 -7.59 -44.46
N ARG A 340 13.96 -7.21 -44.01
CA ARG A 340 13.24 -6.05 -44.55
C ARG A 340 13.99 -4.72 -44.30
N LEU A 341 14.82 -4.66 -43.24
CA LEU A 341 15.69 -3.50 -42.96
C LEU A 341 17.09 -3.59 -43.63
N GLY A 342 17.35 -4.62 -44.44
CA GLY A 342 18.68 -4.81 -45.09
C GLY A 342 19.78 -5.28 -44.14
N MET A 343 19.43 -5.69 -42.91
CA MET A 343 20.41 -6.17 -41.92
C MET A 343 20.66 -7.69 -42.07
N THR A 344 21.14 -8.12 -43.23
CA THR A 344 21.25 -9.54 -43.63
C THR A 344 22.06 -10.38 -42.64
N ALA A 345 23.21 -9.89 -42.20
CA ALA A 345 24.03 -10.62 -41.23
C ALA A 345 23.31 -10.95 -39.91
N LYS A 346 22.46 -10.04 -39.40
CA LYS A 346 21.68 -10.28 -38.19
C LYS A 346 20.56 -11.29 -38.45
N ALA A 347 19.94 -11.23 -39.61
CA ALA A 347 18.91 -12.21 -40.00
C ALA A 347 19.52 -13.63 -40.12
N GLU A 348 20.66 -13.76 -40.78
CA GLU A 348 21.38 -15.03 -40.93
C GLU A 348 21.81 -15.62 -39.57
N MET A 349 22.20 -14.79 -38.62
CA MET A 349 22.52 -15.27 -37.27
C MET A 349 21.30 -15.92 -36.57
N ASP A 350 20.12 -15.29 -36.65
CA ASP A 350 18.90 -15.86 -36.04
C ASP A 350 18.47 -17.13 -36.81
N GLU A 351 18.51 -17.13 -38.13
CA GLU A 351 18.20 -18.31 -38.98
C GLU A 351 19.18 -19.44 -38.73
N PHE A 352 20.47 -19.15 -38.59
CA PHE A 352 21.48 -20.16 -38.28
C PHE A 352 21.24 -20.80 -36.91
N ARG A 353 20.77 -20.06 -35.92
CA ARG A 353 20.39 -20.61 -34.62
C ARG A 353 19.22 -21.60 -34.76
N ILE A 354 18.22 -21.28 -35.57
CA ILE A 354 17.09 -22.17 -35.85
C ILE A 354 17.57 -23.41 -36.57
N LEU A 355 18.36 -23.27 -37.66
CA LEU A 355 18.88 -24.39 -38.44
C LEU A 355 19.77 -25.30 -37.57
N LYS A 356 20.67 -24.76 -36.79
CA LYS A 356 21.54 -25.51 -35.87
C LYS A 356 20.73 -26.35 -34.90
N ALA A 357 19.67 -25.78 -34.30
CA ALA A 357 18.81 -26.55 -33.39
C ALA A 357 18.06 -27.66 -34.08
N GLN A 358 17.63 -27.46 -35.32
CA GLN A 358 16.99 -28.52 -36.13
C GLN A 358 17.99 -29.64 -36.48
N MET A 359 19.20 -29.27 -36.88
CA MET A 359 20.29 -30.24 -37.19
C MET A 359 20.71 -31.03 -35.93
N ASP A 360 20.88 -30.37 -34.78
CA ASP A 360 21.24 -31.02 -33.52
C ASP A 360 20.15 -32.04 -33.09
N LYS A 361 18.87 -31.73 -33.35
CA LYS A 361 17.74 -32.62 -33.11
C LYS A 361 17.79 -33.87 -34.02
N HIS A 362 18.08 -33.65 -35.30
CA HIS A 362 18.21 -34.78 -36.29
C HIS A 362 19.43 -35.66 -36.03
N LEU A 363 20.54 -35.08 -35.57
CA LEU A 363 21.79 -35.81 -35.33
C LEU A 363 21.85 -36.47 -33.94
N GLY A 364 20.79 -36.37 -33.13
CA GLY A 364 20.73 -36.93 -31.78
C GLY A 364 21.76 -36.36 -30.80
N LYS A 365 22.40 -35.23 -31.16
CA LYS A 365 23.42 -34.56 -30.36
C LYS A 365 22.86 -33.68 -29.23
N GLN A 366 21.73 -34.07 -28.62
CA GLN A 366 21.22 -33.34 -27.48
C GLN A 366 22.05 -33.63 -26.23
N PRO A 367 22.49 -32.60 -25.48
CA PRO A 367 23.17 -32.82 -24.21
C PRO A 367 22.25 -33.64 -23.29
N ARG A 368 22.75 -34.71 -22.66
CA ARG A 368 22.04 -35.47 -21.64
C ARG A 368 21.92 -34.63 -20.37
N TRP A 369 20.86 -33.90 -20.26
CA TRP A 369 20.60 -33.07 -19.08
C TRP A 369 19.79 -33.85 -18.04
N SER A 370 20.03 -33.54 -16.75
CA SER A 370 19.23 -34.15 -15.69
C SER A 370 17.76 -33.77 -15.82
N ARG A 371 16.84 -34.64 -15.32
CA ARG A 371 15.39 -34.37 -15.36
C ARG A 371 15.00 -33.03 -14.77
N ALA A 372 15.69 -32.57 -13.71
CA ALA A 372 15.47 -31.24 -13.10
C ALA A 372 15.87 -30.10 -14.05
N LYS A 373 17.01 -30.21 -14.75
CA LYS A 373 17.47 -29.24 -15.73
C LYS A 373 16.60 -29.23 -16.99
N LEU A 374 16.13 -30.40 -17.43
CA LEU A 374 15.13 -30.51 -18.50
C LEU A 374 13.80 -29.86 -18.12
N LYS A 375 13.35 -30.01 -16.86
CA LYS A 375 12.12 -29.39 -16.34
C LYS A 375 12.27 -27.88 -16.26
N SER A 376 13.45 -27.35 -15.83
CA SER A 376 13.72 -25.92 -15.79
C SER A 376 13.90 -25.29 -17.17
N LEU A 377 14.50 -26.02 -18.11
CA LEU A 377 14.63 -25.62 -19.52
C LEU A 377 13.31 -25.70 -20.29
N ARG A 378 12.48 -26.70 -20.02
CA ARG A 378 11.11 -26.75 -20.53
C ARG A 378 10.27 -25.58 -20.04
N LYS A 379 10.33 -25.21 -18.76
CA LYS A 379 9.70 -23.97 -18.27
C LYS A 379 10.17 -22.70 -18.98
N LYS A 380 11.43 -22.67 -19.45
CA LYS A 380 12.02 -21.52 -20.19
C LYS A 380 11.92 -21.63 -21.71
N SER A 381 11.57 -22.78 -22.28
CA SER A 381 11.52 -22.99 -23.74
C SER A 381 10.13 -23.27 -24.30
N GLU A 382 9.14 -23.53 -23.45
CA GLU A 382 7.76 -23.78 -23.87
C GLU A 382 6.93 -22.49 -23.81
N ILE A 383 7.30 -21.53 -24.64
CA ILE A 383 6.30 -20.60 -25.14
C ILE A 383 5.67 -21.33 -26.34
N ASP A 384 4.52 -21.95 -26.13
CA ASP A 384 3.68 -22.45 -27.22
C ASP A 384 3.08 -21.22 -27.92
N PRO A 385 3.42 -20.94 -29.20
CA PRO A 385 2.86 -19.81 -29.92
C PRO A 385 1.32 -19.81 -29.92
N ASN A 386 0.69 -20.99 -29.85
CA ASN A 386 -0.77 -21.10 -29.76
C ASN A 386 -1.35 -20.64 -28.44
N LYS A 387 -0.53 -20.39 -27.42
CA LYS A 387 -0.98 -19.78 -26.14
C LYS A 387 -0.98 -18.26 -26.15
N TYR A 388 -0.26 -17.61 -27.07
CA TYR A 388 -0.21 -16.14 -27.16
C TYR A 388 -1.49 -15.53 -27.71
N ASP A 389 -2.24 -16.30 -28.52
CA ASP A 389 -3.53 -15.87 -29.08
C ASP A 389 -4.72 -16.31 -28.20
N GLN A 390 -4.47 -16.90 -27.04
CA GLN A 390 -5.54 -17.32 -26.14
C GLN A 390 -6.09 -16.12 -25.38
N ILE A 391 -7.38 -15.90 -25.56
CA ILE A 391 -8.17 -15.01 -24.73
C ILE A 391 -8.23 -15.60 -23.33
N VAL A 392 -7.85 -14.79 -22.35
CA VAL A 392 -7.81 -15.21 -20.96
C VAL A 392 -9.18 -14.96 -20.34
N VAL A 393 -9.73 -16.00 -19.72
CA VAL A 393 -10.92 -15.90 -18.86
C VAL A 393 -10.43 -15.35 -17.52
N GLU A 394 -11.15 -14.39 -16.99
CA GLU A 394 -10.86 -13.90 -15.64
C GLU A 394 -11.26 -14.99 -14.63
N ASP A 395 -10.27 -15.51 -13.91
CA ASP A 395 -10.52 -16.48 -12.85
C ASP A 395 -11.20 -15.77 -11.68
N GLU A 396 -12.27 -16.39 -11.17
CA GLU A 396 -12.95 -15.95 -9.94
C GLU A 396 -12.08 -16.07 -8.67
N SER A 397 -10.76 -16.26 -8.83
CA SER A 397 -9.82 -16.42 -7.71
C SER A 397 -9.71 -15.19 -6.78
N SER A 398 -10.29 -14.09 -7.17
CA SER A 398 -10.50 -12.91 -6.32
C SER A 398 -11.96 -12.79 -5.86
N ASN A 399 -12.65 -13.90 -5.64
CA ASN A 399 -13.94 -13.85 -4.97
C ASN A 399 -13.73 -13.22 -3.59
N ASP A 400 -13.83 -11.90 -3.56
CA ASP A 400 -14.16 -11.17 -2.35
C ASP A 400 -15.53 -11.70 -1.92
N HIS A 401 -15.51 -12.83 -1.18
CA HIS A 401 -16.71 -13.31 -0.55
C HIS A 401 -17.31 -12.13 0.18
N GLU A 402 -18.53 -11.77 -0.19
CA GLU A 402 -19.27 -10.72 0.51
C GLU A 402 -19.52 -11.20 1.93
N TYR A 403 -18.51 -10.97 2.80
CA TYR A 403 -18.71 -11.15 4.22
C TYR A 403 -19.82 -10.21 4.63
N LYS A 404 -20.91 -10.78 5.11
CA LYS A 404 -22.08 -10.01 5.53
C LYS A 404 -21.77 -9.34 6.85
N SER A 405 -21.37 -8.09 6.78
CA SER A 405 -21.06 -7.21 7.90
C SER A 405 -21.84 -5.92 7.77
N GLU A 406 -22.35 -5.41 8.91
CA GLU A 406 -23.00 -4.11 9.00
C GLU A 406 -22.02 -2.93 8.85
N TYR A 407 -20.70 -3.20 8.73
CA TYR A 407 -19.62 -2.21 8.79
C TYR A 407 -19.13 -1.70 7.44
N ARG A 408 -19.71 -2.14 6.32
CA ARG A 408 -19.29 -1.68 4.98
C ARG A 408 -19.81 -0.27 4.69
N GLY A 409 -18.87 0.68 4.56
CA GLY A 409 -19.09 2.02 4.03
C GLY A 409 -18.27 2.29 2.75
N LYS A 410 -18.52 3.42 2.09
CA LYS A 410 -17.74 3.86 0.94
C LYS A 410 -16.35 4.35 1.38
N VAL A 411 -15.33 4.06 0.61
CA VAL A 411 -13.94 4.33 0.99
C VAL A 411 -13.43 5.59 0.30
N GLN A 412 -12.86 6.53 1.08
CA GLN A 412 -12.21 7.72 0.53
C GLN A 412 -10.91 7.36 -0.20
N ASN A 413 -10.79 7.78 -1.47
CA ASN A 413 -9.61 7.55 -2.30
C ASN A 413 -8.63 8.73 -2.16
N HIS A 414 -7.77 8.72 -1.15
CA HIS A 414 -6.60 9.59 -1.11
C HIS A 414 -5.37 8.85 -1.69
N ARG A 415 -4.81 9.36 -2.77
CA ARG A 415 -3.49 8.93 -3.24
C ARG A 415 -2.45 9.56 -2.32
N SER A 416 -1.82 8.76 -1.46
CA SER A 416 -0.67 9.17 -0.67
C SER A 416 0.61 8.75 -1.40
N GLU A 417 1.55 9.67 -1.55
CA GLU A 417 2.87 9.34 -2.06
C GLU A 417 3.62 8.49 -1.02
N MET A 418 4.27 7.40 -1.47
CA MET A 418 5.05 6.51 -0.63
C MET A 418 6.45 7.09 -0.36
N GLY A 419 6.50 8.25 0.29
CA GLY A 419 7.74 8.91 0.70
C GLY A 419 7.95 8.86 2.21
N TYR A 420 9.22 8.79 2.65
CA TYR A 420 9.54 8.92 4.07
C TYR A 420 9.17 10.29 4.62
N GLN A 421 8.79 10.36 5.89
CA GLN A 421 8.62 11.62 6.60
C GLN A 421 9.96 12.35 6.71
N PRO A 422 9.95 13.70 6.66
CA PRO A 422 11.17 14.51 6.67
C PRO A 422 11.95 14.36 7.98
N TYR A 423 13.23 14.76 7.95
CA TYR A 423 14.07 14.83 9.15
C TYR A 423 13.46 15.76 10.20
N ILE A 424 13.58 15.40 11.47
CA ILE A 424 13.39 16.30 12.58
C ILE A 424 14.73 17.03 12.79
N CYS A 425 14.71 18.34 12.85
CA CYS A 425 15.93 19.14 12.89
C CYS A 425 15.78 20.35 13.83
N LEU A 426 16.88 21.00 14.07
CA LEU A 426 16.86 22.33 14.66
C LEU A 426 16.25 23.32 13.67
N SER A 427 15.35 24.17 14.13
CA SER A 427 14.58 25.12 13.32
C SER A 427 14.36 26.43 14.07
N LEU A 428 14.03 27.49 13.33
CA LEU A 428 13.52 28.75 13.87
C LEU A 428 11.99 28.76 13.97
N PHE A 429 11.34 27.82 13.28
CA PHE A 429 9.89 27.79 13.09
C PHE A 429 9.28 26.51 13.64
N ASP A 430 8.09 26.63 14.22
CA ASP A 430 7.25 25.46 14.52
C ASP A 430 6.60 24.96 13.24
N TYR A 431 6.79 23.71 12.93
CA TYR A 431 6.03 23.03 11.92
C TYR A 431 5.19 21.93 12.59
N LYS A 432 3.87 22.02 12.44
CA LYS A 432 2.94 21.02 12.99
C LYS A 432 2.58 20.02 11.89
N ASN A 433 3.03 18.82 12.03
CA ASN A 433 2.75 17.73 11.09
C ASN A 433 1.36 17.08 11.35
N GLY A 434 0.33 17.90 11.55
CA GLY A 434 -1.03 17.45 11.86
C GLY A 434 -1.25 16.98 13.30
N LEU A 435 -0.20 16.87 14.12
CA LEU A 435 -0.26 16.48 15.53
C LEU A 435 -0.59 17.70 16.39
N THR A 436 -1.81 17.77 16.92
CA THR A 436 -2.26 18.94 17.70
C THR A 436 -1.64 19.04 19.10
N ASN A 437 -1.16 17.92 19.66
CA ASN A 437 -0.73 17.83 21.05
C ASN A 437 0.72 17.37 21.27
N TYR A 438 1.47 17.16 20.20
CA TYR A 438 2.87 16.75 20.28
C TYR A 438 3.78 17.94 20.00
N HIS A 439 4.66 18.27 20.94
CA HIS A 439 5.67 19.30 20.81
C HIS A 439 7.03 18.66 21.07
N PRO A 440 7.88 18.50 20.04
CA PRO A 440 9.24 18.05 20.25
C PRO A 440 9.98 18.96 21.23
N PHE A 441 10.65 18.37 22.21
CA PHE A 441 11.40 19.12 23.21
C PHE A 441 12.78 18.48 23.42
N ASP A 442 13.81 19.32 23.48
CA ASP A 442 15.16 18.92 23.81
C ASP A 442 15.75 19.90 24.83
N SER A 443 16.21 19.38 25.99
CA SER A 443 16.72 20.19 27.07
C SER A 443 18.03 20.90 26.72
N THR A 444 18.81 20.36 25.77
CA THR A 444 20.06 20.95 25.29
C THR A 444 19.78 22.20 24.44
N VAL A 445 18.73 22.15 23.63
CA VAL A 445 18.24 23.32 22.86
C VAL A 445 17.81 24.43 23.81
N ASP A 446 17.10 24.09 24.90
CA ASP A 446 16.69 25.07 25.91
C ASP A 446 17.88 25.74 26.58
N LYS A 447 18.97 25.01 26.84
CA LYS A 447 20.21 25.61 27.38
C LYS A 447 20.85 26.60 26.41
N VAL A 448 20.89 26.28 25.12
CA VAL A 448 21.41 27.16 24.06
C VAL A 448 20.52 28.43 23.96
N ASN A 449 19.21 28.27 23.99
CA ASN A 449 18.25 29.38 23.92
C ASN A 449 18.42 30.40 25.07
N LYS A 450 18.78 29.95 26.26
CA LYS A 450 19.07 30.84 27.41
C LYS A 450 20.26 31.79 27.14
N GLN A 451 21.20 31.40 26.26
CA GLN A 451 22.32 32.25 25.85
C GLN A 451 21.94 33.26 24.77
N MET A 452 20.81 33.04 24.08
CA MET A 452 20.37 33.83 22.93
C MET A 452 18.88 34.20 23.00
N PRO A 453 18.46 35.11 23.88
CA PRO A 453 17.04 35.44 24.02
C PRO A 453 16.41 36.07 22.77
N ALA A 454 17.21 36.65 21.87
CA ALA A 454 16.71 37.31 20.66
C ALA A 454 16.31 36.33 19.54
N VAL A 455 16.92 35.15 19.49
CA VAL A 455 16.62 34.09 18.50
C VAL A 455 16.48 32.77 19.23
N GLN A 456 15.33 32.11 19.09
CA GLN A 456 15.03 30.87 19.77
C GLN A 456 15.06 29.71 18.79
N LEU A 457 15.87 28.71 19.10
CA LEU A 457 15.87 27.42 18.38
C LEU A 457 14.73 26.53 18.87
N LYS A 458 14.20 25.75 17.97
CA LYS A 458 13.14 24.77 18.20
C LYS A 458 13.55 23.43 17.60
N VAL A 459 12.99 22.36 18.11
CA VAL A 459 13.03 21.06 17.45
C VAL A 459 11.75 20.91 16.63
N SER A 460 11.86 20.67 15.35
CA SER A 460 10.70 20.62 14.45
C SER A 460 10.98 19.73 13.24
N THR A 461 9.93 19.22 12.63
CA THR A 461 10.07 18.61 11.31
C THR A 461 10.41 19.67 10.27
N LEU A 462 11.24 19.27 9.31
CA LEU A 462 11.70 20.15 8.27
C LEU A 462 10.58 20.51 7.30
N ASN A 463 10.24 21.80 7.19
CA ASN A 463 9.34 22.27 6.14
C ASN A 463 10.16 22.69 4.90
N PRO A 464 9.97 22.04 3.72
CA PRO A 464 10.69 22.43 2.51
C PRO A 464 10.20 23.75 1.89
N GLN A 465 9.02 24.23 2.27
CA GLN A 465 8.42 25.46 1.73
C GLN A 465 8.20 26.48 2.86
N LEU A 466 9.03 27.51 2.87
CA LEU A 466 8.85 28.65 3.74
C LEU A 466 7.87 29.65 3.13
N THR A 467 7.05 30.30 3.95
CA THR A 467 6.27 31.46 3.54
C THR A 467 7.17 32.69 3.39
N ASP A 468 6.75 33.70 2.62
CA ASP A 468 7.50 34.94 2.44
C ASP A 468 7.87 35.61 3.78
N ALA A 469 6.94 35.59 4.75
CA ALA A 469 7.18 36.12 6.10
C ALA A 469 8.27 35.29 6.83
N GLN A 470 8.29 33.98 6.69
CA GLN A 470 9.32 33.12 7.29
C GLN A 470 10.69 33.31 6.62
N ILE A 471 10.71 33.55 5.30
CA ILE A 471 11.93 33.88 4.56
C ILE A 471 12.53 35.20 5.10
N GLN A 472 11.71 36.22 5.23
CA GLN A 472 12.15 37.53 5.83
C GLN A 472 12.66 37.36 7.26
N GLN A 473 11.95 36.60 8.09
CA GLN A 473 12.35 36.33 9.47
C GLN A 473 13.66 35.53 9.52
N GLN A 474 13.90 34.60 8.61
CA GLN A 474 15.14 33.86 8.53
C GLN A 474 16.33 34.74 8.18
N PHE A 475 16.21 35.64 7.19
CA PHE A 475 17.26 36.62 6.87
C PHE A 475 17.54 37.55 8.04
N TYR A 476 16.48 38.09 8.68
CA TYR A 476 16.63 38.93 9.87
C TYR A 476 17.34 38.20 11.02
N ALA A 477 17.08 36.89 11.20
CA ALA A 477 17.76 36.06 12.20
C ALA A 477 19.27 35.95 11.90
N VAL A 478 19.66 35.71 10.63
CA VAL A 478 21.07 35.66 10.22
C VAL A 478 21.81 36.97 10.50
N ASP A 479 21.21 38.12 10.15
CA ASP A 479 21.79 39.44 10.40
C ASP A 479 21.92 39.73 11.90
N THR A 480 20.88 39.43 12.66
CA THR A 480 20.86 39.61 14.12
C THR A 480 21.96 38.77 14.80
N LEU A 481 22.08 37.49 14.43
CA LEU A 481 23.07 36.58 14.99
C LEU A 481 24.48 36.99 14.62
N THR A 482 24.69 37.47 13.39
CA THR A 482 25.98 38.02 12.93
C THR A 482 26.38 39.24 13.71
N THR A 483 25.46 40.15 13.97
CA THR A 483 25.69 41.36 14.79
C THR A 483 26.00 41.00 16.26
N LEU A 484 25.27 40.04 16.83
CA LEU A 484 25.51 39.53 18.18
C LEU A 484 26.87 38.85 18.28
N LEU A 485 27.26 38.06 17.30
CA LEU A 485 28.57 37.41 17.25
C LEU A 485 29.72 38.40 17.27
N ASN A 486 29.63 39.48 16.47
CA ASN A 486 30.63 40.51 16.38
C ASN A 486 30.74 41.37 17.65
N SER A 487 29.69 41.44 18.48
CA SER A 487 29.62 42.25 19.68
C SER A 487 29.85 41.48 20.98
N THR A 488 29.85 40.14 20.97
CA THR A 488 29.99 39.31 22.18
C THR A 488 31.43 38.95 22.48
N THR A 489 31.82 39.03 23.76
CA THR A 489 33.10 38.54 24.28
C THR A 489 32.95 37.24 25.05
N ASN A 490 31.73 36.80 25.28
CA ASN A 490 31.41 35.52 25.94
C ASN A 490 31.47 34.38 24.93
N VAL A 491 32.33 33.38 25.18
CA VAL A 491 32.58 32.25 24.30
C VAL A 491 31.34 31.39 24.16
N ASP A 492 30.63 31.06 25.24
CA ASP A 492 29.43 30.20 25.18
C ASP A 492 28.34 30.87 24.36
N ARG A 493 28.16 32.18 24.51
CA ARG A 493 27.21 32.94 23.69
C ARG A 493 27.64 33.00 22.24
N ALA A 494 28.93 33.14 21.96
CA ALA A 494 29.45 33.14 20.59
C ALA A 494 29.16 31.77 19.91
N VAL A 495 29.46 30.66 20.57
CA VAL A 495 29.17 29.30 20.07
C VAL A 495 27.67 29.12 19.83
N ALA A 496 26.83 29.54 20.75
CA ALA A 496 25.38 29.53 20.62
C ALA A 496 24.89 30.33 19.39
N CYS A 497 25.44 31.55 19.16
CA CYS A 497 25.11 32.37 18.01
C CYS A 497 25.54 31.72 16.69
N VAL A 498 26.73 31.10 16.64
CA VAL A 498 27.22 30.41 15.44
C VAL A 498 26.35 29.19 15.13
N LEU A 499 25.98 28.41 16.15
CA LEU A 499 25.06 27.27 15.96
C LEU A 499 23.70 27.73 15.42
N ALA A 500 23.12 28.75 16.00
CA ALA A 500 21.83 29.27 15.56
C ALA A 500 21.88 29.87 14.16
N ARG A 501 23.02 30.48 13.77
CA ARG A 501 23.24 30.96 12.41
C ARG A 501 23.39 29.80 11.42
N SER A 502 24.10 28.74 11.79
CA SER A 502 24.12 27.49 11.01
C SER A 502 22.73 26.95 10.74
N VAL A 503 21.86 26.93 11.76
CA VAL A 503 20.47 26.52 11.63
C VAL A 503 19.69 27.43 10.68
N ALA A 504 19.79 28.74 10.84
CA ALA A 504 19.15 29.72 9.98
C ALA A 504 19.59 29.60 8.52
N CYS A 505 20.89 29.44 8.26
CA CYS A 505 21.43 29.20 6.93
C CYS A 505 20.94 27.87 6.34
N GLY A 506 20.91 26.80 7.14
CA GLY A 506 20.44 25.49 6.73
C GLY A 506 18.95 25.46 6.35
N ILE A 507 18.11 26.21 7.07
CA ILE A 507 16.68 26.41 6.74
C ILE A 507 16.54 27.12 5.39
N GLY A 508 17.35 28.16 5.15
CA GLY A 508 17.40 28.91 3.90
C GLY A 508 18.11 28.16 2.74
N GLN A 509 18.47 26.89 2.93
CA GLN A 509 19.17 26.03 1.97
C GLN A 509 20.59 26.53 1.57
N ASN A 510 21.14 27.49 2.32
CA ASN A 510 22.55 27.89 2.19
C ASN A 510 23.42 26.93 3.00
N TYR A 511 23.62 25.71 2.43
CA TYR A 511 24.34 24.63 3.14
C TYR A 511 25.82 24.92 3.28
N GLU A 512 26.42 25.72 2.40
CA GLU A 512 27.84 26.08 2.48
C GLU A 512 28.16 26.85 3.77
N ASP A 513 27.43 27.92 4.04
CA ASP A 513 27.61 28.71 5.25
C ASP A 513 27.12 27.96 6.49
N ALA A 514 26.03 27.17 6.37
CA ALA A 514 25.54 26.35 7.47
C ALA A 514 26.58 25.31 7.93
N LEU A 515 27.30 24.69 7.01
CA LEU A 515 28.34 23.70 7.31
C LEU A 515 29.58 24.36 7.89
N LYS A 516 30.01 25.52 7.37
CA LYS A 516 31.14 26.31 7.93
C LYS A 516 30.88 26.66 9.41
N ASP A 517 29.68 27.13 9.70
CA ASP A 517 29.29 27.48 11.07
C ASP A 517 29.21 26.23 11.97
N ALA A 518 28.64 25.12 11.47
CA ALA A 518 28.62 23.87 12.24
C ALA A 518 30.03 23.33 12.53
N ASP A 519 30.94 23.40 11.55
CA ASP A 519 32.36 23.03 11.71
C ASP A 519 33.07 23.92 12.74
N ALA A 520 32.78 25.23 12.76
CA ALA A 520 33.31 26.16 13.75
C ALA A 520 32.81 25.79 15.16
N CYS A 521 31.51 25.46 15.32
CA CYS A 521 30.98 24.98 16.59
C CYS A 521 31.64 23.71 17.07
N ILE A 522 31.83 22.70 16.20
CA ILE A 522 32.47 21.42 16.54
C ILE A 522 33.96 21.65 16.89
N SER A 523 34.63 22.57 16.23
CA SER A 523 36.02 22.92 16.51
C SER A 523 36.16 23.62 17.85
N ALA A 524 35.19 24.43 18.25
CA ALA A 524 35.16 25.12 19.56
C ALA A 524 34.77 24.12 20.69
N ASP A 525 33.79 23.26 20.45
CA ASP A 525 33.32 22.23 21.36
C ASP A 525 32.96 20.94 20.62
N SER A 526 33.89 19.98 20.65
CA SER A 526 33.72 18.68 20.01
C SER A 526 32.69 17.76 20.73
N THR A 527 32.19 18.17 21.91
CA THR A 527 31.14 17.47 22.66
C THR A 527 29.75 18.03 22.40
N SER A 528 29.63 19.07 21.58
CA SER A 528 28.34 19.69 21.23
C SER A 528 27.49 18.76 20.38
N VAL A 529 26.54 18.07 20.99
CA VAL A 529 25.58 17.16 20.34
C VAL A 529 24.83 17.88 19.22
N LEU A 530 24.34 19.09 19.50
CA LEU A 530 23.53 19.87 18.56
C LEU A 530 24.32 20.28 17.29
N ALA A 531 25.63 20.55 17.44
CA ALA A 531 26.48 20.91 16.30
C ALA A 531 26.69 19.71 15.36
N TRP A 532 26.96 18.51 15.91
CA TRP A 532 27.06 17.30 15.15
C TRP A 532 25.72 16.94 14.47
N TRP A 533 24.62 17.05 15.19
CA TRP A 533 23.28 16.80 14.63
C TRP A 533 22.96 17.76 13.48
N GLN A 534 23.19 19.06 13.68
CA GLN A 534 22.98 20.11 12.66
C GLN A 534 23.81 19.83 11.40
N ARG A 535 25.13 19.50 11.57
CA ARG A 535 26.01 19.19 10.44
C ARG A 535 25.54 17.94 9.70
N ALA A 536 25.15 16.89 10.41
CA ALA A 536 24.62 15.66 9.82
C ALA A 536 23.38 15.93 8.97
N VAL A 537 22.41 16.70 9.47
CA VAL A 537 21.17 17.02 8.75
C VAL A 537 21.45 17.88 7.51
N CYS A 538 22.31 18.91 7.62
CA CYS A 538 22.69 19.74 6.48
C CYS A 538 23.41 18.91 5.38
N ASN A 539 24.37 18.05 5.76
CA ASN A 539 25.05 17.15 4.84
C ASN A 539 24.09 16.12 4.22
N ALA A 540 23.14 15.58 4.96
CA ALA A 540 22.15 14.63 4.45
C ALA A 540 21.30 15.27 3.34
N ARG A 541 20.78 16.46 3.58
CA ARG A 541 19.97 17.21 2.60
C ARG A 541 20.76 17.60 1.35
N GLN A 542 22.01 18.03 1.52
CA GLN A 542 22.86 18.33 0.39
C GLN A 542 23.21 17.08 -0.42
N ALA A 543 23.43 15.93 0.24
CA ALA A 543 23.66 14.65 -0.41
C ALA A 543 22.44 14.19 -1.23
N ASP A 544 21.22 14.40 -0.71
CA ASP A 544 19.98 14.08 -1.45
C ASP A 544 19.87 14.92 -2.73
N TYR A 545 20.16 16.21 -2.66
CA TYR A 545 20.22 17.11 -3.83
C TYR A 545 21.31 16.69 -4.83
N GLU A 546 22.52 16.39 -4.36
CA GLU A 546 23.67 15.99 -5.18
C GLU A 546 23.49 14.62 -5.84
N THR A 547 22.63 13.76 -5.31
CA THR A 547 22.40 12.42 -5.88
C THR A 547 21.94 12.49 -7.33
N GLY A 548 21.15 13.51 -7.70
CA GLY A 548 20.69 13.75 -9.07
C GLY A 548 21.72 14.44 -9.98
N THR A 549 22.68 15.19 -9.42
CA THR A 549 23.60 16.06 -10.18
C THR A 549 25.05 15.57 -10.15
N SER A 550 25.53 15.06 -9.02
CA SER A 550 26.93 14.65 -8.79
C SER A 550 27.03 13.40 -7.89
N PRO A 551 26.72 12.20 -8.41
CA PRO A 551 26.61 10.98 -7.59
C PRO A 551 27.86 10.61 -6.79
N LYS A 552 29.06 10.92 -7.30
CA LYS A 552 30.33 10.65 -6.58
C LYS A 552 30.49 11.53 -5.34
N THR A 553 30.18 12.83 -5.46
CA THR A 553 30.23 13.78 -4.34
C THR A 553 29.18 13.41 -3.30
N ALA A 554 27.97 13.08 -3.74
CA ALA A 554 26.91 12.58 -2.88
C ALA A 554 27.36 11.36 -2.06
N SER A 555 28.03 10.38 -2.68
CA SER A 555 28.50 9.17 -1.99
C SER A 555 29.55 9.47 -0.91
N LEU A 556 30.48 10.39 -1.16
CA LEU A 556 31.46 10.81 -0.14
C LEU A 556 30.79 11.54 1.02
N ARG A 557 29.88 12.46 0.71
CA ARG A 557 29.11 13.20 1.72
C ARG A 557 28.30 12.27 2.60
N GLN A 558 27.72 11.24 2.04
CA GLN A 558 26.94 10.23 2.76
C GLN A 558 27.77 9.48 3.82
N ILE A 559 29.06 9.25 3.59
CA ILE A 559 29.97 8.67 4.59
C ILE A 559 30.11 9.64 5.77
N SER A 560 30.29 10.94 5.49
CA SER A 560 30.38 11.98 6.53
C SER A 560 29.07 12.08 7.33
N VAL A 561 27.91 12.03 6.68
CA VAL A 561 26.61 12.03 7.35
C VAL A 561 26.49 10.90 8.36
N ASN A 562 26.84 9.68 7.95
CA ASN A 562 26.77 8.52 8.85
C ASN A 562 27.73 8.65 10.05
N ALA A 563 28.92 9.21 9.83
CA ALA A 563 29.90 9.47 10.90
C ALA A 563 29.40 10.55 11.87
N ASP A 564 28.79 11.64 11.36
CA ASP A 564 28.27 12.74 12.17
C ASP A 564 27.07 12.29 13.03
N PHE A 565 26.13 11.50 12.47
CA PHE A 565 25.03 10.92 13.24
C PHE A 565 25.55 9.94 14.30
N ALA A 566 26.50 9.06 13.96
CA ALA A 566 27.10 8.13 14.90
C ALA A 566 27.83 8.86 16.04
N LYS A 567 28.47 10.00 15.74
CA LYS A 567 29.12 10.83 16.78
C LYS A 567 28.09 11.52 17.67
N ALA A 568 27.03 12.14 17.11
CA ALA A 568 25.94 12.73 17.86
C ALA A 568 25.27 11.68 18.77
N GLU A 569 24.98 10.49 18.26
CA GLU A 569 24.42 9.36 19.02
C GLU A 569 25.35 8.90 20.15
N SER A 570 26.67 8.88 19.93
CA SER A 570 27.63 8.52 20.98
C SER A 570 27.70 9.52 22.12
N LEU A 571 27.37 10.78 21.86
CA LEU A 571 27.34 11.87 22.83
C LEU A 571 26.00 11.96 23.59
N ASP A 572 24.90 11.62 22.92
CA ASP A 572 23.55 11.56 23.50
C ASP A 572 22.79 10.32 22.98
N PRO A 573 23.02 9.13 23.59
CA PRO A 573 22.44 7.88 23.12
C PRO A 573 20.92 7.78 23.27
N ASP A 574 20.33 8.61 24.14
CA ASP A 574 18.91 8.58 24.48
C ASP A 574 18.13 9.72 23.79
N ASN A 575 18.68 10.30 22.73
CA ASN A 575 18.01 11.33 21.94
C ASN A 575 17.19 10.70 20.81
N ALA A 576 15.88 10.68 21.00
CA ALA A 576 14.93 10.08 20.04
C ALA A 576 15.02 10.73 18.65
N TYR A 577 15.28 12.03 18.58
CA TYR A 577 15.30 12.78 17.32
C TYR A 577 16.55 12.49 16.48
N ILE A 578 17.70 12.35 17.13
CA ILE A 578 18.96 11.96 16.46
C ILE A 578 18.82 10.54 15.91
N LEU A 579 18.33 9.59 16.72
CA LEU A 579 18.10 8.22 16.32
C LEU A 579 17.07 8.13 15.16
N TYR A 580 16.02 8.93 15.22
CA TYR A 580 15.04 9.04 14.13
C TYR A 580 15.68 9.55 12.83
N CYS A 581 16.48 10.60 12.90
CA CYS A 581 17.17 11.17 11.74
C CYS A 581 18.15 10.18 11.13
N HIS A 582 18.97 9.52 11.97
CA HIS A 582 19.91 8.50 11.50
C HIS A 582 19.18 7.32 10.85
N GLY A 583 18.11 6.82 11.49
CA GLY A 583 17.26 5.76 10.93
C GLY A 583 16.61 6.15 9.61
N THR A 584 16.10 7.38 9.49
CA THR A 584 15.52 7.91 8.26
C THR A 584 16.57 8.02 7.15
N PHE A 585 17.77 8.52 7.45
CA PHE A 585 18.89 8.56 6.52
C PHE A 585 19.25 7.17 5.99
N LEU A 586 19.36 6.16 6.86
CA LEU A 586 19.64 4.78 6.48
C LEU A 586 18.52 4.18 5.63
N ALA A 587 17.26 4.52 5.91
CA ALA A 587 16.10 4.07 5.13
C ALA A 587 16.12 4.61 3.70
N HIS A 588 16.45 5.89 3.49
CA HIS A 588 16.65 6.48 2.17
C HIS A 588 17.74 5.75 1.36
N ARG A 589 18.73 5.19 2.04
CA ARG A 589 19.82 4.41 1.44
C ARG A 589 19.51 2.93 1.26
N LYS A 590 18.30 2.51 1.59
CA LYS A 590 17.84 1.11 1.52
C LYS A 590 18.57 0.16 2.50
N ASP A 591 19.29 0.69 3.51
CA ASP A 591 19.82 -0.11 4.64
C ASP A 591 18.70 -0.31 5.67
N TYR A 592 17.68 -1.08 5.27
CA TYR A 592 16.45 -1.22 6.06
C TYR A 592 16.70 -1.87 7.41
N VAL A 593 17.66 -2.79 7.51
CA VAL A 593 17.97 -3.50 8.77
C VAL A 593 18.43 -2.52 9.83
N LYS A 594 19.42 -1.67 9.51
CA LYS A 594 19.90 -0.66 10.45
C LYS A 594 18.89 0.45 10.68
N ALA A 595 18.17 0.88 9.63
CA ALA A 595 17.10 1.87 9.74
C ALA A 595 16.03 1.43 10.76
N ILE A 596 15.53 0.19 10.65
CA ILE A 596 14.55 -0.38 11.58
C ILE A 596 15.10 -0.43 13.01
N ALA A 597 16.37 -0.77 13.19
CA ALA A 597 16.98 -0.80 14.52
C ALA A 597 17.04 0.61 15.16
N MET A 598 17.49 1.63 14.41
CA MET A 598 17.55 3.01 14.91
C MET A 598 16.15 3.57 15.20
N LEU A 599 15.21 3.41 14.28
CA LEU A 599 13.83 3.86 14.44
C LEU A 599 13.12 3.15 15.61
N SER A 600 13.45 1.87 15.87
CA SER A 600 12.92 1.14 17.02
C SER A 600 13.45 1.68 18.33
N ARG A 601 14.72 2.08 18.40
CA ARG A 601 15.28 2.76 19.58
C ARG A 601 14.62 4.13 19.77
N ALA A 602 14.44 4.91 18.72
CA ALA A 602 13.75 6.21 18.79
C ALA A 602 12.33 6.07 19.38
N ILE A 603 11.57 5.07 18.91
CA ILE A 603 10.22 4.76 19.40
C ILE A 603 10.22 4.28 20.86
N ALA A 604 11.24 3.54 21.28
CA ALA A 604 11.36 3.08 22.66
C ALA A 604 11.59 4.25 23.64
N ILE A 605 12.27 5.31 23.20
CA ILE A 605 12.50 6.53 23.98
C ILE A 605 11.27 7.42 23.93
N ASP A 606 10.70 7.67 22.75
CA ASP A 606 9.50 8.47 22.55
C ASP A 606 8.44 7.68 21.76
N SER A 607 7.50 7.09 22.49
CA SER A 607 6.40 6.30 21.91
C SER A 607 5.33 7.15 21.19
N ASN A 608 5.42 8.48 21.25
CA ASN A 608 4.52 9.40 20.56
C ASN A 608 5.11 9.98 19.27
N LEU A 609 6.32 9.57 18.90
CA LEU A 609 7.01 10.01 17.68
C LEU A 609 6.39 9.31 16.45
N ALA A 610 5.32 9.92 15.92
CA ALA A 610 4.53 9.37 14.80
C ALA A 610 5.38 9.14 13.55
N GLU A 611 6.30 10.06 13.26
CA GLU A 611 7.20 10.01 12.12
C GLU A 611 8.11 8.77 12.16
N ALA A 612 8.54 8.37 13.36
CA ALA A 612 9.38 7.18 13.53
C ALA A 612 8.61 5.89 13.20
N TYR A 613 7.36 5.78 13.65
CA TYR A 613 6.49 4.67 13.25
C TYR A 613 6.25 4.66 11.74
N PHE A 614 5.97 5.82 11.15
CA PHE A 614 5.71 5.93 9.72
C PHE A 614 6.92 5.47 8.89
N ASN A 615 8.11 5.99 9.20
CA ASN A 615 9.33 5.66 8.47
C ASN A 615 9.76 4.20 8.71
N ARG A 616 9.59 3.67 9.93
CA ARG A 616 9.85 2.26 10.22
C ARG A 616 8.85 1.35 9.49
N GLY A 617 7.59 1.76 9.44
CA GLY A 617 6.54 1.05 8.69
C GLY A 617 6.87 0.93 7.21
N LEU A 618 7.31 2.01 6.57
CA LEU A 618 7.80 1.97 5.18
C LEU A 618 9.05 1.10 5.02
N ALA A 619 10.00 1.19 5.96
CA ALA A 619 11.21 0.36 5.92
C ALA A 619 10.88 -1.14 6.03
N TYR A 620 9.90 -1.53 6.85
CA TYR A 620 9.38 -2.90 6.91
C TYR A 620 8.72 -3.31 5.58
N ILE A 621 7.88 -2.47 4.97
CA ILE A 621 7.23 -2.77 3.69
C ILE A 621 8.29 -2.98 2.60
N TYR A 622 9.27 -2.08 2.48
CA TYR A 622 10.33 -2.20 1.49
C TYR A 622 11.29 -3.36 1.73
N SER A 623 11.41 -3.83 2.98
CA SER A 623 12.17 -5.05 3.31
C SER A 623 11.37 -6.35 3.17
N GLY A 624 10.08 -6.26 2.85
CA GLY A 624 9.19 -7.40 2.59
C GLY A 624 8.29 -7.81 3.77
N ASP A 625 8.43 -7.20 4.95
CA ASP A 625 7.57 -7.47 6.12
C ASP A 625 6.36 -6.52 6.13
N LYS A 626 5.37 -6.83 5.28
CA LYS A 626 4.16 -6.02 5.14
C LYS A 626 3.34 -5.95 6.44
N VAL A 627 3.32 -7.04 7.22
CA VAL A 627 2.51 -7.13 8.44
C VAL A 627 2.99 -6.11 9.49
N LYS A 628 4.30 -6.12 9.80
CA LYS A 628 4.85 -5.14 10.73
C LYS A 628 4.78 -3.72 10.15
N GLY A 629 4.98 -3.57 8.86
CA GLY A 629 4.88 -2.27 8.19
C GLY A 629 3.49 -1.67 8.32
N THR A 630 2.44 -2.44 8.09
CA THR A 630 1.05 -2.00 8.22
C THR A 630 0.71 -1.66 9.68
N ALA A 631 1.18 -2.44 10.64
CA ALA A 631 0.96 -2.18 12.07
C ALA A 631 1.61 -0.84 12.51
N ASP A 632 2.82 -0.57 12.06
CA ASP A 632 3.51 0.71 12.33
C ASP A 632 2.81 1.89 11.65
N LEU A 633 2.38 1.75 10.40
CA LEU A 633 1.61 2.79 9.71
C LEU A 633 0.27 3.06 10.39
N SER A 634 -0.43 2.01 10.87
CA SER A 634 -1.65 2.17 11.67
C SER A 634 -1.37 3.01 12.93
N LYS A 635 -0.26 2.69 13.63
CA LYS A 635 0.14 3.46 14.82
C LYS A 635 0.50 4.90 14.49
N ALA A 636 1.20 5.15 13.38
CA ALA A 636 1.48 6.52 12.91
C ALA A 636 0.19 7.30 12.63
N GLY A 637 -0.81 6.64 12.02
CA GLY A 637 -2.13 7.22 11.78
C GLY A 637 -2.89 7.54 13.07
N GLU A 638 -2.84 6.68 14.10
CA GLU A 638 -3.38 6.96 15.43
C GLU A 638 -2.74 8.20 16.08
N LEU A 639 -1.44 8.36 15.89
CA LEU A 639 -0.69 9.50 16.40
C LEU A 639 -0.84 10.77 15.55
N GLY A 640 -1.66 10.74 14.48
CA GLY A 640 -2.06 11.91 13.69
C GLY A 640 -1.45 12.03 12.30
N LEU A 641 -0.59 11.11 11.86
CA LEU A 641 -0.09 11.07 10.48
C LEU A 641 -1.07 10.31 9.56
N TYR A 642 -2.19 10.95 9.25
CA TYR A 642 -3.32 10.33 8.55
C TYR A 642 -3.01 9.89 7.12
N SER A 643 -1.95 10.41 6.49
CA SER A 643 -1.43 9.93 5.20
C SER A 643 -1.04 8.45 5.23
N ALA A 644 -0.74 7.90 6.41
CA ALA A 644 -0.46 6.49 6.61
C ALA A 644 -1.59 5.57 6.13
N TYR A 645 -2.86 5.95 6.33
CA TYR A 645 -4.02 5.16 5.89
C TYR A 645 -4.12 5.04 4.36
N GLY A 646 -3.69 6.07 3.62
CA GLY A 646 -3.60 5.99 2.16
C GLY A 646 -2.57 4.95 1.68
N ILE A 647 -1.45 4.84 2.40
CA ILE A 647 -0.40 3.84 2.10
C ILE A 647 -0.86 2.43 2.48
N ILE A 648 -1.53 2.26 3.64
CA ILE A 648 -2.11 0.98 4.06
C ILE A 648 -3.04 0.47 2.97
N LYS A 649 -3.98 1.32 2.53
CA LYS A 649 -4.94 0.99 1.48
C LYS A 649 -4.29 0.63 0.14
N ALA A 650 -3.23 1.35 -0.26
CA ALA A 650 -2.51 1.04 -1.49
C ALA A 650 -1.79 -0.31 -1.45
N ASN A 651 -1.41 -0.80 -0.24
CA ASN A 651 -0.72 -2.07 -0.03
C ASN A 651 -1.66 -3.24 0.30
N SER A 652 -2.91 -2.98 0.71
CA SER A 652 -3.92 -4.01 0.99
C SER A 652 -4.49 -4.66 -0.27
N LYS A 653 -4.40 -3.97 -1.42
CA LYS A 653 -4.94 -4.41 -2.72
C LYS A 653 -3.97 -5.23 -3.58
N LYS A 654 -2.82 -5.65 -3.05
CA LYS A 654 -1.82 -6.42 -3.81
C LYS A 654 -1.60 -7.81 -3.24
#